data_bd9682a8e72a6921ca592f751e21a466
#
_entry.id   bd9682a8e72a6921ca592f751e21a466
#
_cell.length_a   1.000
_cell.length_b   1.000
_cell.length_c   1.000
_cell.angle_alpha   90.00
_cell.angle_beta   90.00
_cell.angle_gamma   90.00
#
_symmetry.space_group_name_H-M   'P 1'
#
loop_
_entity.id
_entity.type
_entity.pdbx_description
1 polymer ?
#
loop_
_entity_poly.entity_id
_entity_poly.type
_entity_poly.pdbx_seq_one_letter_code
_entity_poly.pdbx_strand_id
1 'polypeptide(L)'
;MDPRHQLLAIPAAASLLIGTATADEPTPVPRIDAYDSWKMAKTDEEAPLTAAATIQAPKGFAVEMIRAATPEDGSWVGMTFDDKGRLYLGIEEKGILRLTFEKDPQTGQTAVAKRELVEDSLEECRGLLWAHDALYANANNSKGFFRLKDTTGDDQFDEKRILLATSGGVGHGRNHLRLGPDGHIYLVHGNNPWLSESDESPYSPYKNWGEDQLIPNPWDDSWNKLPAPAGYILKTDKNGTFFERICGGLRNPLDMDFNEDGEIFVYDADSEWDAGLAWYKPTRVLHIVSGGEYGWRRGTGKWPAYYTDSLPAACNVGLGSPTGVGFGYDSDFPKKWRESLFIADWSYGRLLAVQLRPDGATYTGTEETFLSGRPLNLTDFVFHGGDLWFITGGRRTQSALYRVSWNGEPEKPDPLNYKGFDDGSLRALRHQLERYHTEQDQAGTKLALTNLDHPDRFIRFAARVALENQALFKWETEVIRSGSPDGLLALARVGTPASQADLVEAVCESIKQGQVDDQTLLTFLRALQISFIRQGEPKKGTLIIVNDTLNRLYPALSREANHELCELLVYLETPHIIDRTLTLLEESTDTRDWSHYLVYLRYVEKGWTTERRERYLKALRRFEEFPGGRWYVRTAQDLRTEAVAALTESEKAGLTDLLKPANPEVIPPPVTVDPANYVEDWKLGDFANDLGPTLTERDLKSGQKAFHQAACAACHRVAGDPATTNAVLGPDLSGVGSRFDPRTLLESIIHPSLVIGEKYRNPAGPNVSSMPPGLINGLEKEQVLDLIAYLAGQTIE
;
A
#
# COMPACT_ATOMS: atom_id res chain seq x y z
N MET A 1 64.07 -24.71 -29.50
CA MET A 1 63.14 -25.20 -30.54
C MET A 1 61.68 -25.00 -29.95
N ASP A 2 61.02 -24.16 -30.59
CA ASP A 2 59.66 -23.65 -30.24
C ASP A 2 58.57 -24.71 -30.47
N PRO A 3 57.52 -24.75 -29.65
CA PRO A 3 56.24 -25.17 -30.14
C PRO A 3 55.12 -24.14 -29.92
N ARG A 4 54.51 -23.80 -30.98
CA ARG A 4 53.47 -22.84 -31.27
C ARG A 4 52.10 -23.21 -30.62
N HIS A 5 51.48 -22.15 -30.17
CA HIS A 5 50.04 -21.92 -30.01
C HIS A 5 49.07 -22.90 -30.68
N GLN A 6 48.13 -23.42 -29.86
CA GLN A 6 46.79 -23.75 -30.29
C GLN A 6 45.79 -23.00 -29.39
N LEU A 7 45.13 -22.03 -30.00
CA LEU A 7 43.94 -21.36 -29.49
C LEU A 7 42.76 -22.32 -29.55
N LEU A 8 42.25 -22.75 -28.41
CA LEU A 8 40.95 -23.38 -28.27
C LEU A 8 39.91 -22.30 -28.11
N ALA A 9 38.96 -22.21 -29.05
CA ALA A 9 37.78 -21.36 -28.96
C ALA A 9 36.87 -21.87 -27.87
N ILE A 10 36.57 -20.99 -26.91
CA ILE A 10 35.55 -21.19 -25.91
C ILE A 10 34.22 -20.78 -26.52
N PRO A 11 33.16 -21.61 -26.49
CA PRO A 11 31.85 -21.19 -26.95
C PRO A 11 31.26 -20.15 -26.00
N ALA A 12 30.65 -19.12 -26.57
CA ALA A 12 29.94 -18.07 -25.89
C ALA A 12 28.86 -18.69 -24.99
N ALA A 13 29.01 -18.55 -23.69
CA ALA A 13 27.97 -18.85 -22.73
C ALA A 13 26.83 -17.85 -22.93
N ALA A 14 25.65 -18.37 -23.17
CA ALA A 14 24.42 -17.60 -23.15
C ALA A 14 24.29 -16.92 -21.79
N SER A 15 24.33 -15.61 -21.79
CA SER A 15 24.00 -14.81 -20.60
C SER A 15 22.52 -15.06 -20.28
N LEU A 16 22.26 -15.88 -19.28
CA LEU A 16 20.98 -15.84 -18.59
C LEU A 16 20.85 -14.41 -18.05
N LEU A 17 19.95 -13.66 -18.62
CA LEU A 17 19.37 -12.49 -17.98
C LEU A 17 18.63 -12.98 -16.75
N ILE A 18 19.34 -13.07 -15.62
CA ILE A 18 18.71 -13.07 -14.30
C ILE A 18 18.06 -11.70 -14.20
N GLY A 19 16.75 -11.66 -14.37
CA GLY A 19 15.97 -10.49 -14.04
C GLY A 19 16.21 -10.20 -12.55
N THR A 20 17.08 -9.23 -12.30
CA THR A 20 17.12 -8.59 -11.00
C THR A 20 15.71 -8.06 -10.75
N ALA A 21 15.05 -8.56 -9.72
CA ALA A 21 13.87 -7.89 -9.18
C ALA A 21 14.32 -6.44 -8.92
N THR A 22 13.94 -5.55 -9.81
CA THR A 22 14.17 -4.12 -9.65
C THR A 22 13.48 -3.73 -8.36
N ALA A 23 14.25 -3.18 -7.43
CA ALA A 23 13.70 -2.49 -6.28
C ALA A 23 12.52 -1.66 -6.77
N ASP A 24 11.37 -1.78 -6.09
CA ASP A 24 10.10 -1.17 -6.46
C ASP A 24 10.29 0.13 -7.25
N GLU A 25 9.93 0.13 -8.55
CA GLU A 25 9.83 1.39 -9.26
C GLU A 25 8.92 2.29 -8.43
N PRO A 26 9.33 3.50 -8.13
CA PRO A 26 8.54 4.38 -7.28
C PRO A 26 7.18 4.57 -7.94
N THR A 27 6.15 4.04 -7.30
CA THR A 27 4.77 4.29 -7.71
C THR A 27 4.63 5.80 -7.86
N PRO A 28 4.21 6.32 -9.01
CA PRO A 28 4.05 7.75 -9.19
C PRO A 28 3.24 8.31 -8.02
N VAL A 29 3.73 9.36 -7.36
CA VAL A 29 3.01 9.99 -6.26
C VAL A 29 1.72 10.56 -6.84
N PRO A 30 0.56 9.95 -6.55
CA PRO A 30 -0.69 10.44 -7.14
C PRO A 30 -1.03 11.80 -6.54
N ARG A 31 -1.70 12.64 -7.28
CA ARG A 31 -2.23 13.89 -6.73
C ARG A 31 -3.27 13.60 -5.67
N ILE A 32 -3.17 14.28 -4.53
CA ILE A 32 -4.03 14.14 -3.35
C ILE A 32 -5.45 14.61 -3.60
N ASP A 33 -5.61 15.56 -4.51
CA ASP A 33 -6.90 16.02 -5.01
C ASP A 33 -7.76 14.87 -5.56
N ALA A 34 -7.16 13.87 -6.20
CA ALA A 34 -7.89 12.67 -6.63
C ALA A 34 -8.41 11.84 -5.45
N TYR A 35 -7.69 11.79 -4.33
CA TYR A 35 -8.13 11.08 -3.12
C TYR A 35 -9.33 11.74 -2.45
N ASP A 36 -9.37 13.07 -2.39
CA ASP A 36 -10.49 13.80 -1.79
C ASP A 36 -11.74 13.88 -2.69
N SER A 37 -11.68 13.38 -3.92
CA SER A 37 -12.83 13.37 -4.84
C SER A 37 -14.05 12.64 -4.26
N TRP A 38 -13.87 11.62 -3.42
CA TRP A 38 -14.98 10.97 -2.72
C TRP A 38 -15.63 11.87 -1.66
N LYS A 39 -14.90 12.85 -1.09
CA LYS A 39 -15.48 13.81 -0.14
C LYS A 39 -16.45 14.75 -0.84
N MET A 40 -16.28 14.96 -2.13
CA MET A 40 -17.24 15.73 -2.96
C MET A 40 -18.46 14.89 -3.35
N ALA A 41 -18.30 13.55 -3.38
CA ALA A 41 -19.42 12.60 -3.43
C ALA A 41 -20.06 12.38 -2.03
N LYS A 42 -19.59 13.09 -0.99
CA LYS A 42 -20.24 13.17 0.28
C LYS A 42 -21.50 13.99 0.10
N THR A 43 -22.45 13.27 -0.29
CA THR A 43 -23.77 13.77 -0.33
C THR A 43 -24.23 13.91 1.10
N ASP A 44 -24.60 15.10 1.44
CA ASP A 44 -25.70 15.31 2.34
C ASP A 44 -26.78 14.28 1.97
N GLU A 45 -27.41 13.66 2.93
CA GLU A 45 -28.48 12.65 2.98
C GLU A 45 -29.25 12.23 1.70
N GLU A 46 -29.01 12.84 0.54
CA GLU A 46 -29.74 12.69 -0.72
C GLU A 46 -28.89 12.28 -1.94
N ALA A 47 -27.70 11.67 -1.76
CA ALA A 47 -26.96 11.19 -2.93
C ALA A 47 -27.73 10.09 -3.65
N PRO A 48 -27.96 10.23 -4.94
CA PRO A 48 -28.59 9.17 -5.68
C PRO A 48 -27.71 7.92 -5.64
N LEU A 49 -28.34 6.75 -5.41
CA LEU A 49 -27.68 5.47 -5.57
C LEU A 49 -27.17 5.32 -7.01
N THR A 50 -26.05 4.64 -7.17
CA THR A 50 -25.54 4.31 -8.48
C THR A 50 -26.48 3.36 -9.19
N ALA A 51 -27.08 3.79 -10.28
CA ALA A 51 -27.92 2.91 -11.09
C ALA A 51 -27.07 1.75 -11.65
N ALA A 52 -27.56 0.51 -11.57
CA ALA A 52 -26.83 -0.67 -12.04
C ALA A 52 -26.36 -0.52 -13.52
N ALA A 53 -27.15 0.14 -14.35
CA ALA A 53 -26.82 0.38 -15.76
C ALA A 53 -25.64 1.35 -15.98
N THR A 54 -25.24 2.12 -14.96
CA THR A 54 -24.10 3.04 -15.03
C THR A 54 -22.82 2.44 -14.47
N ILE A 55 -22.90 1.26 -13.86
CA ILE A 55 -21.71 0.54 -13.35
C ILE A 55 -21.04 -0.13 -14.55
N GLN A 56 -19.78 0.21 -14.76
CA GLN A 56 -18.96 -0.38 -15.81
C GLN A 56 -18.50 -1.77 -15.39
N ALA A 57 -18.65 -2.74 -16.28
CA ALA A 57 -18.23 -4.13 -16.08
C ALA A 57 -17.61 -4.68 -17.38
N PRO A 58 -16.77 -5.71 -17.36
CA PRO A 58 -16.27 -6.36 -18.55
C PRO A 58 -17.40 -6.93 -19.42
N LYS A 59 -17.17 -7.01 -20.72
CA LYS A 59 -18.15 -7.57 -21.65
C LYS A 59 -18.58 -8.98 -21.25
N GLY A 60 -19.89 -9.21 -21.22
CA GLY A 60 -20.50 -10.49 -20.86
C GLY A 60 -20.95 -10.57 -19.41
N PHE A 61 -20.65 -9.58 -18.59
CA PHE A 61 -21.20 -9.47 -17.26
C PHE A 61 -22.45 -8.59 -17.24
N ALA A 62 -23.38 -8.90 -16.35
CA ALA A 62 -24.55 -8.09 -16.06
C ALA A 62 -24.54 -7.66 -14.59
N VAL A 63 -24.85 -6.38 -14.35
CA VAL A 63 -25.00 -5.83 -13.00
C VAL A 63 -26.47 -5.56 -12.74
N GLU A 64 -26.97 -6.03 -11.61
CA GLU A 64 -28.35 -5.86 -11.17
C GLU A 64 -28.38 -5.25 -9.76
N MET A 65 -29.23 -4.24 -9.53
CA MET A 65 -29.51 -3.76 -8.18
C MET A 65 -30.66 -4.60 -7.60
N ILE A 66 -30.39 -5.36 -6.56
CA ILE A 66 -31.37 -6.23 -5.89
C ILE A 66 -32.24 -5.42 -4.93
N ARG A 67 -31.62 -4.49 -4.19
CA ARG A 67 -32.30 -3.68 -3.19
C ARG A 67 -31.54 -2.39 -2.88
N ALA A 68 -32.25 -1.28 -2.84
CA ALA A 68 -31.80 -0.06 -2.20
C ALA A 68 -32.16 -0.08 -0.70
N ALA A 69 -31.25 0.38 0.16
CA ALA A 69 -31.52 0.54 1.59
C ALA A 69 -32.56 1.65 1.81
N THR A 70 -33.47 1.41 2.74
CA THR A 70 -34.34 2.45 3.29
C THR A 70 -33.65 3.14 4.47
N PRO A 71 -34.12 4.31 4.95
CA PRO A 71 -33.57 4.95 6.14
C PRO A 71 -33.54 4.03 7.37
N GLU A 72 -34.49 3.09 7.46
CA GLU A 72 -34.60 2.12 8.56
C GLU A 72 -33.57 0.97 8.45
N ASP A 73 -33.02 0.75 7.26
CA ASP A 73 -31.99 -0.25 7.00
C ASP A 73 -30.59 0.25 7.40
N GLY A 74 -30.41 1.57 7.52
CA GLY A 74 -29.12 2.21 7.81
C GLY A 74 -28.09 2.06 6.70
N SER A 75 -26.83 2.31 7.02
CA SER A 75 -25.69 2.12 6.12
C SER A 75 -25.03 0.76 6.38
N TRP A 76 -24.72 -0.01 5.34
CA TRP A 76 -24.23 -1.38 5.44
C TRP A 76 -22.71 -1.44 5.32
N VAL A 77 -22.07 -2.24 6.20
CA VAL A 77 -20.60 -2.27 6.31
C VAL A 77 -19.97 -3.66 6.28
N GLY A 78 -20.78 -4.71 6.28
CA GLY A 78 -20.32 -6.10 6.20
C GLY A 78 -21.43 -7.02 5.76
N MET A 79 -21.09 -8.16 5.11
CA MET A 79 -22.06 -9.10 4.59
C MET A 79 -21.58 -10.56 4.68
N THR A 80 -22.51 -11.49 4.84
CA THR A 80 -22.26 -12.93 4.71
C THR A 80 -23.54 -13.70 4.39
N PHE A 81 -23.43 -14.80 3.65
CA PHE A 81 -24.55 -15.72 3.45
C PHE A 81 -24.50 -16.89 4.44
N ASP A 82 -25.66 -17.39 4.86
CA ASP A 82 -25.75 -18.66 5.58
C ASP A 82 -25.94 -19.84 4.62
N ASP A 83 -25.95 -21.05 5.18
CA ASP A 83 -26.15 -22.32 4.47
C ASP A 83 -27.56 -22.49 3.86
N LYS A 84 -28.52 -21.64 4.23
CA LYS A 84 -29.86 -21.57 3.66
C LYS A 84 -29.97 -20.52 2.53
N GLY A 85 -28.85 -19.85 2.17
CA GLY A 85 -28.82 -18.80 1.16
C GLY A 85 -29.46 -17.49 1.59
N ARG A 86 -29.52 -17.20 2.89
CA ARG A 86 -29.99 -15.92 3.43
C ARG A 86 -28.79 -15.01 3.68
N LEU A 87 -28.95 -13.75 3.36
CA LEU A 87 -27.90 -12.74 3.49
C LEU A 87 -28.00 -12.02 4.83
N TYR A 88 -26.92 -11.96 5.57
CA TYR A 88 -26.79 -11.11 6.74
C TYR A 88 -26.00 -9.85 6.40
N LEU A 89 -26.46 -8.70 6.89
CA LEU A 89 -25.88 -7.36 6.65
C LEU A 89 -25.61 -6.67 7.99
N GLY A 90 -24.38 -6.25 8.22
CA GLY A 90 -24.00 -5.43 9.37
C GLY A 90 -24.35 -3.96 9.11
N ILE A 91 -25.11 -3.36 10.04
CA ILE A 91 -25.47 -1.94 10.01
C ILE A 91 -24.35 -1.13 10.66
N GLU A 92 -23.96 -0.01 10.03
CA GLU A 92 -22.86 0.85 10.52
C GLU A 92 -23.15 1.42 11.92
N GLU A 93 -24.40 1.85 12.16
CA GLU A 93 -24.78 2.36 13.48
C GLU A 93 -24.94 1.22 14.45
N LYS A 94 -25.91 0.33 14.19
CA LYS A 94 -26.29 -0.72 15.12
C LYS A 94 -27.19 -1.78 14.49
N GLY A 95 -26.88 -3.03 14.72
CA GLY A 95 -27.71 -4.17 14.37
C GLY A 95 -27.20 -5.00 13.19
N ILE A 96 -27.88 -6.13 13.00
CA ILE A 96 -27.66 -7.06 11.87
C ILE A 96 -29.00 -7.39 11.24
N LEU A 97 -29.12 -7.12 9.94
CA LEU A 97 -30.27 -7.52 9.14
C LEU A 97 -30.08 -8.90 8.56
N ARG A 98 -31.18 -9.63 8.35
CA ARG A 98 -31.24 -10.87 7.57
C ARG A 98 -32.23 -10.69 6.42
N LEU A 99 -31.76 -10.96 5.20
CA LEU A 99 -32.57 -10.92 4.00
C LEU A 99 -32.77 -12.34 3.45
N THR A 100 -34.00 -12.67 3.14
CA THR A 100 -34.37 -13.91 2.44
C THR A 100 -34.84 -13.56 1.03
N PHE A 101 -34.41 -14.32 0.05
CA PHE A 101 -34.68 -14.05 -1.37
C PHE A 101 -35.72 -15.03 -1.94
N GLU A 102 -36.46 -14.56 -2.94
CA GLU A 102 -37.30 -15.38 -3.81
C GLU A 102 -37.11 -14.96 -5.27
N LYS A 103 -37.49 -15.82 -6.20
CA LYS A 103 -37.54 -15.43 -7.60
C LYS A 103 -38.99 -14.99 -7.94
N ASP A 104 -39.09 -13.79 -8.50
CA ASP A 104 -40.35 -13.30 -9.04
C ASP A 104 -40.88 -14.30 -10.08
N PRO A 105 -42.09 -14.83 -9.90
CA PRO A 105 -42.60 -15.89 -10.77
C PRO A 105 -42.92 -15.41 -12.20
N GLN A 106 -43.03 -14.11 -12.43
CA GLN A 106 -43.34 -13.52 -13.74
C GLN A 106 -42.08 -13.11 -14.52
N THR A 107 -41.12 -12.52 -13.83
CA THR A 107 -39.90 -11.97 -14.42
C THR A 107 -38.68 -12.87 -14.23
N GLY A 108 -38.71 -13.80 -13.27
CA GLY A 108 -37.57 -14.62 -12.88
C GLY A 108 -36.47 -13.85 -12.11
N GLN A 109 -36.69 -12.56 -11.86
CA GLN A 109 -35.72 -11.71 -11.13
C GLN A 109 -35.69 -12.07 -9.65
N THR A 110 -34.49 -11.91 -9.04
CA THR A 110 -34.31 -12.09 -7.61
C THR A 110 -34.87 -10.89 -6.85
N ALA A 111 -35.74 -11.14 -5.89
CA ALA A 111 -36.32 -10.14 -5.01
C ALA A 111 -36.18 -10.53 -3.55
N VAL A 112 -36.22 -9.52 -2.67
CA VAL A 112 -36.20 -9.75 -1.21
C VAL A 112 -37.60 -10.13 -0.76
N ALA A 113 -37.79 -11.39 -0.36
CA ALA A 113 -39.05 -11.91 0.16
C ALA A 113 -39.29 -11.54 1.62
N LYS A 114 -38.25 -11.51 2.44
CA LYS A 114 -38.32 -11.19 3.86
C LYS A 114 -37.10 -10.39 4.31
N ARG A 115 -37.37 -9.40 5.18
CA ARG A 115 -36.35 -8.58 5.87
C ARG A 115 -36.58 -8.70 7.37
N GLU A 116 -35.55 -9.01 8.14
CA GLU A 116 -35.61 -9.18 9.58
C GLU A 116 -34.43 -8.47 10.24
N LEU A 117 -34.67 -7.80 11.37
CA LEU A 117 -33.59 -7.37 12.26
C LEU A 117 -33.35 -8.51 13.27
N VAL A 118 -32.24 -9.24 13.11
CA VAL A 118 -31.96 -10.46 13.91
C VAL A 118 -31.06 -10.22 15.11
N GLU A 119 -30.40 -9.07 15.14
CA GLU A 119 -29.60 -8.57 16.27
C GLU A 119 -29.73 -7.03 16.28
N ASP A 120 -29.98 -6.43 17.45
CA ASP A 120 -30.32 -5.03 17.58
C ASP A 120 -29.40 -4.25 18.53
N SER A 121 -28.34 -4.88 19.06
CA SER A 121 -27.48 -4.28 20.09
C SER A 121 -26.02 -4.13 19.71
N LEU A 122 -25.53 -4.95 18.76
CA LEU A 122 -24.15 -4.87 18.33
C LEU A 122 -23.93 -3.67 17.38
N GLU A 123 -22.87 -2.92 17.60
CA GLU A 123 -22.58 -1.69 16.89
C GLU A 123 -21.46 -1.88 15.87
N GLU A 124 -21.75 -1.48 14.62
CA GLU A 124 -20.79 -1.48 13.51
C GLU A 124 -20.14 -2.86 13.29
N CYS A 125 -20.95 -3.85 12.93
CA CYS A 125 -20.47 -5.19 12.61
C CYS A 125 -19.82 -5.20 11.23
N ARG A 126 -18.51 -4.83 11.17
CA ARG A 126 -17.73 -4.81 9.92
C ARG A 126 -17.40 -6.21 9.43
N GLY A 127 -17.19 -7.15 10.33
CA GLY A 127 -16.92 -8.55 10.00
C GLY A 127 -18.12 -9.42 10.35
N LEU A 128 -18.68 -10.09 9.36
CA LEU A 128 -19.70 -11.11 9.53
C LEU A 128 -19.22 -12.42 8.90
N LEU A 129 -19.47 -13.53 9.58
CA LEU A 129 -19.11 -14.86 9.10
C LEU A 129 -20.14 -15.88 9.57
N TRP A 130 -20.76 -16.59 8.64
CA TRP A 130 -21.51 -17.79 8.95
C TRP A 130 -20.59 -19.03 8.91
N ALA A 131 -20.40 -19.66 10.05
CA ALA A 131 -19.61 -20.87 10.17
C ALA A 131 -20.01 -21.68 11.39
N HIS A 132 -19.78 -22.99 11.39
CA HIS A 132 -20.03 -23.88 12.54
C HIS A 132 -21.46 -23.75 13.12
N ASP A 133 -22.48 -23.63 12.27
CA ASP A 133 -23.89 -23.41 12.62
C ASP A 133 -24.11 -22.18 13.53
N ALA A 134 -23.38 -21.11 13.32
CA ALA A 134 -23.49 -19.86 14.08
C ALA A 134 -23.08 -18.66 13.21
N LEU A 135 -23.61 -17.49 13.56
CA LEU A 135 -23.15 -16.22 13.01
C LEU A 135 -22.08 -15.62 13.94
N TYR A 136 -20.92 -15.37 13.38
CA TYR A 136 -19.86 -14.64 14.08
C TYR A 136 -19.86 -13.18 13.62
N ALA A 137 -19.64 -12.27 14.57
CA ALA A 137 -19.61 -10.83 14.31
C ALA A 137 -18.39 -10.16 14.97
N ASN A 138 -17.59 -9.48 14.18
CA ASN A 138 -16.55 -8.60 14.69
C ASN A 138 -17.12 -7.18 14.74
N ALA A 139 -17.66 -6.81 15.92
CA ALA A 139 -18.42 -5.58 16.14
C ALA A 139 -17.47 -4.47 16.60
N ASN A 140 -17.15 -3.55 15.67
CA ASN A 140 -16.10 -2.56 15.85
C ASN A 140 -16.37 -1.61 17.02
N ASN A 141 -17.55 -0.99 17.06
CA ASN A 141 -17.92 -0.04 18.13
C ASN A 141 -18.30 -0.75 19.43
N SER A 142 -18.81 -1.97 19.37
CA SER A 142 -19.01 -2.84 20.55
C SER A 142 -17.69 -3.43 21.08
N LYS A 143 -16.55 -3.19 20.39
CA LYS A 143 -15.18 -3.57 20.78
C LYS A 143 -15.01 -5.06 21.08
N GLY A 144 -15.65 -5.92 20.31
CA GLY A 144 -15.57 -7.35 20.54
C GLY A 144 -15.83 -8.24 19.34
N PHE A 145 -15.35 -9.46 19.47
CA PHE A 145 -15.68 -10.58 18.61
C PHE A 145 -16.74 -11.43 19.29
N PHE A 146 -17.87 -11.62 18.62
CA PHE A 146 -19.06 -12.28 19.17
C PHE A 146 -19.44 -13.51 18.36
N ARG A 147 -20.11 -14.47 19.04
CA ARG A 147 -20.84 -15.56 18.42
C ARG A 147 -22.32 -15.43 18.75
N LEU A 148 -23.16 -15.52 17.72
CA LEU A 148 -24.61 -15.55 17.80
C LEU A 148 -25.08 -16.93 17.37
N LYS A 149 -25.87 -17.63 18.17
CA LYS A 149 -26.30 -19.00 17.86
C LYS A 149 -27.79 -19.19 18.21
N ASP A 150 -28.48 -19.91 17.33
CA ASP A 150 -29.78 -20.52 17.61
C ASP A 150 -29.53 -21.88 18.28
N THR A 151 -29.85 -22.00 19.57
CA THR A 151 -29.68 -23.23 20.33
C THR A 151 -31.00 -24.00 20.49
N THR A 152 -32.16 -23.37 20.19
CA THR A 152 -33.48 -23.94 20.28
C THR A 152 -34.03 -24.49 18.98
N GLY A 153 -33.48 -24.05 17.83
CA GLY A 153 -33.89 -24.42 16.48
C GLY A 153 -35.15 -23.70 15.99
N ASP A 154 -35.46 -22.53 16.58
CA ASP A 154 -36.60 -21.71 16.20
C ASP A 154 -36.23 -20.57 15.18
N ASP A 155 -35.02 -20.62 14.67
CA ASP A 155 -34.45 -19.68 13.71
C ASP A 155 -34.22 -18.26 14.30
N GLN A 156 -34.11 -18.16 15.63
CA GLN A 156 -33.75 -16.94 16.37
C GLN A 156 -32.41 -17.17 17.11
N PHE A 157 -31.60 -16.11 17.24
CA PHE A 157 -30.38 -16.17 18.03
C PHE A 157 -30.72 -15.99 19.51
N ASP A 158 -30.73 -17.08 20.26
CA ASP A 158 -30.97 -17.10 21.72
C ASP A 158 -29.67 -17.14 22.53
N GLU A 159 -28.51 -17.44 21.92
CA GLU A 159 -27.18 -17.28 22.51
C GLU A 159 -26.43 -16.13 21.84
N LYS A 160 -25.97 -15.15 22.62
CA LYS A 160 -25.00 -14.13 22.23
C LYS A 160 -23.83 -14.14 23.21
N ARG A 161 -22.65 -14.55 22.71
CA ARG A 161 -21.45 -14.69 23.53
C ARG A 161 -20.32 -13.86 22.97
N ILE A 162 -19.68 -13.02 23.81
CA ILE A 162 -18.41 -12.39 23.50
C ILE A 162 -17.29 -13.43 23.63
N LEU A 163 -16.52 -13.63 22.58
CA LEU A 163 -15.38 -14.55 22.54
C LEU A 163 -14.06 -13.83 22.81
N LEU A 164 -13.94 -12.57 22.34
CA LEU A 164 -12.79 -11.70 22.62
C LEU A 164 -13.26 -10.26 22.80
N ALA A 165 -12.91 -9.66 23.92
CA ALA A 165 -13.05 -8.22 24.14
C ALA A 165 -11.68 -7.56 23.90
N THR A 166 -11.63 -6.52 23.09
CA THR A 166 -10.39 -5.78 22.84
C THR A 166 -10.54 -4.33 23.26
N SER A 167 -9.46 -3.73 23.70
CA SER A 167 -9.38 -2.29 24.02
C SER A 167 -8.99 -1.46 22.80
N GLY A 168 -8.72 -0.19 22.99
CA GLY A 168 -8.26 0.73 21.94
C GLY A 168 -9.38 1.45 21.19
N GLY A 169 -9.00 2.13 20.10
CA GLY A 169 -9.89 2.94 19.29
C GLY A 169 -10.76 2.14 18.31
N VAL A 170 -11.62 2.86 17.58
CA VAL A 170 -12.58 2.28 16.63
C VAL A 170 -12.37 2.74 15.18
N GLY A 171 -11.49 3.66 14.90
CA GLY A 171 -11.24 4.19 13.55
C GLY A 171 -10.75 3.10 12.59
N HIS A 172 -9.50 2.67 12.74
CA HIS A 172 -8.96 1.49 12.08
C HIS A 172 -9.18 0.28 12.99
N GLY A 173 -10.35 -0.29 12.91
CA GLY A 173 -10.92 -1.07 14.00
C GLY A 173 -10.82 -2.57 13.84
N ARG A 174 -11.88 -3.21 14.35
CA ARG A 174 -12.16 -4.64 14.27
C ARG A 174 -12.88 -4.84 12.96
N ASN A 175 -12.22 -5.53 12.05
CA ASN A 175 -12.65 -5.61 10.68
C ASN A 175 -13.18 -7.03 10.35
N HIS A 176 -12.96 -7.53 9.16
CA HIS A 176 -13.62 -8.73 8.66
C HIS A 176 -13.20 -10.03 9.35
N LEU A 177 -13.96 -11.09 9.09
CA LEU A 177 -13.76 -12.45 9.56
C LEU A 177 -13.69 -13.40 8.37
N ARG A 178 -12.81 -14.42 8.44
CA ARG A 178 -12.76 -15.46 7.42
C ARG A 178 -12.59 -16.83 8.04
N LEU A 179 -13.26 -17.85 7.49
CA LEU A 179 -13.01 -19.24 7.84
C LEU A 179 -11.82 -19.75 7.03
N GLY A 180 -10.77 -20.20 7.72
CA GLY A 180 -9.60 -20.77 7.09
C GLY A 180 -9.83 -22.21 6.62
N PRO A 181 -9.00 -22.72 5.67
CA PRO A 181 -9.05 -24.11 5.22
C PRO A 181 -8.77 -25.12 6.33
N ASP A 182 -8.16 -24.69 7.42
CA ASP A 182 -7.91 -25.47 8.64
C ASP A 182 -9.10 -25.49 9.62
N GLY A 183 -10.23 -24.88 9.24
CA GLY A 183 -11.44 -24.82 10.04
C GLY A 183 -11.39 -23.82 11.21
N HIS A 184 -10.34 -23.02 11.31
CA HIS A 184 -10.24 -21.94 12.28
C HIS A 184 -10.81 -20.62 11.74
N ILE A 185 -11.14 -19.72 12.64
CA ILE A 185 -11.62 -18.38 12.30
C ILE A 185 -10.46 -17.42 12.39
N TYR A 186 -10.31 -16.61 11.34
CA TYR A 186 -9.30 -15.56 11.25
C TYR A 186 -9.97 -14.20 11.36
N LEU A 187 -9.38 -13.32 12.18
CA LEU A 187 -9.87 -11.96 12.44
C LEU A 187 -8.88 -10.93 11.91
N VAL A 188 -9.39 -9.99 11.13
CA VAL A 188 -8.60 -8.87 10.63
C VAL A 188 -8.76 -7.68 11.56
N HIS A 189 -7.66 -7.13 12.05
CA HIS A 189 -7.65 -5.94 12.88
C HIS A 189 -6.75 -4.85 12.28
N GLY A 190 -7.26 -3.63 12.24
CA GLY A 190 -6.45 -2.44 11.98
C GLY A 190 -5.56 -2.07 13.17
N ASN A 191 -4.90 -0.93 13.11
CA ASN A 191 -3.91 -0.52 14.10
C ASN A 191 -4.50 0.12 15.39
N ASN A 192 -5.83 0.25 15.51
CA ASN A 192 -6.45 0.83 16.70
C ASN A 192 -6.84 -0.19 17.78
N PRO A 193 -7.30 -1.42 17.48
CA PRO A 193 -7.59 -2.43 18.50
C PRO A 193 -6.32 -2.90 19.20
N TRP A 194 -6.43 -3.12 20.49
CA TRP A 194 -5.36 -3.63 21.32
C TRP A 194 -5.72 -5.01 21.88
N LEU A 195 -4.88 -6.00 21.57
CA LEU A 195 -4.94 -7.32 22.19
C LEU A 195 -4.10 -7.29 23.48
N SER A 196 -4.66 -7.73 24.59
CA SER A 196 -3.88 -7.84 25.82
C SER A 196 -2.89 -9.03 25.76
N GLU A 197 -1.76 -8.91 26.45
CA GLU A 197 -0.79 -10.01 26.53
C GLU A 197 -1.38 -11.28 27.15
N SER A 198 -2.37 -11.16 28.02
CA SER A 198 -3.06 -12.29 28.63
C SER A 198 -3.99 -13.02 27.66
N ASP A 199 -4.48 -12.35 26.63
CA ASP A 199 -5.37 -12.93 25.61
C ASP A 199 -4.58 -13.51 24.43
N GLU A 200 -3.31 -13.07 24.24
CA GLU A 200 -2.46 -13.59 23.18
C GLU A 200 -1.93 -14.99 23.51
N SER A 201 -2.09 -15.89 22.56
CA SER A 201 -1.57 -17.26 22.66
C SER A 201 -0.05 -17.31 22.84
N PRO A 202 0.47 -18.17 23.73
CA PRO A 202 1.90 -18.42 23.79
C PRO A 202 2.45 -19.06 22.50
N TYR A 203 1.61 -19.53 21.62
CA TYR A 203 1.97 -20.13 20.33
C TYR A 203 1.88 -19.13 19.16
N SER A 204 1.70 -17.83 19.43
CA SER A 204 1.88 -16.81 18.38
C SER A 204 3.28 -16.90 17.78
N PRO A 205 3.41 -16.96 16.44
CA PRO A 205 4.68 -17.26 15.76
C PRO A 205 5.75 -16.21 15.95
N TYR A 206 5.38 -15.00 16.35
CA TYR A 206 6.31 -13.91 16.59
C TYR A 206 5.85 -13.01 17.75
N LYS A 207 6.77 -12.63 18.62
CA LYS A 207 6.49 -11.85 19.83
C LYS A 207 7.41 -10.64 20.02
N ASN A 208 8.50 -10.58 19.27
CA ASN A 208 9.52 -9.55 19.43
C ASN A 208 9.18 -8.27 18.65
N TRP A 209 7.92 -7.83 18.74
CA TRP A 209 7.47 -6.59 18.12
C TRP A 209 8.15 -5.38 18.75
N GLY A 210 8.50 -4.39 17.93
CA GLY A 210 9.12 -3.15 18.38
C GLY A 210 8.89 -2.03 17.37
N GLU A 211 8.98 -0.78 17.81
CA GLU A 211 9.01 0.38 16.92
C GLU A 211 10.27 0.36 16.06
N ASP A 212 11.38 -0.04 16.67
CA ASP A 212 12.68 -0.27 16.03
C ASP A 212 13.14 0.91 15.16
N GLN A 213 12.96 2.12 15.70
CA GLN A 213 13.39 3.38 15.13
C GLN A 213 14.57 3.92 15.92
N LEU A 214 15.71 4.16 15.26
CA LEU A 214 16.95 4.59 15.92
C LEU A 214 16.85 6.04 16.43
N ILE A 215 16.37 6.93 15.58
CA ILE A 215 16.09 8.32 15.93
C ILE A 215 14.58 8.48 16.10
N PRO A 216 14.08 8.88 17.27
CA PRO A 216 12.64 8.99 17.53
C PRO A 216 11.91 9.89 16.53
N ASN A 217 10.66 9.58 16.25
CA ASN A 217 9.81 10.40 15.40
C ASN A 217 9.74 11.83 15.97
N PRO A 218 10.12 12.85 15.18
CA PRO A 218 10.13 14.23 15.66
C PRO A 218 8.75 14.77 15.99
N TRP A 219 7.74 14.28 15.33
CA TRP A 219 6.35 14.72 15.48
C TRP A 219 5.52 13.61 16.10
N ASP A 220 5.88 13.25 17.35
CA ASP A 220 5.09 12.34 18.16
C ASP A 220 3.72 12.98 18.41
N ASP A 221 2.81 12.62 17.58
CA ASP A 221 1.44 13.02 17.59
C ASP A 221 0.75 12.25 18.72
N SER A 222 0.57 12.91 19.84
CA SER A 222 0.18 12.34 21.13
C SER A 222 -1.15 11.57 21.15
N TRP A 223 -2.00 11.77 20.13
CA TRP A 223 -3.33 11.15 20.08
C TRP A 223 -3.36 9.75 19.47
N ASN A 224 -2.23 9.20 19.06
CA ASN A 224 -2.14 7.85 18.50
C ASN A 224 -0.86 7.11 18.89
N LYS A 225 -0.52 7.09 20.16
CA LYS A 225 0.52 6.17 20.66
C LYS A 225 0.02 4.74 20.59
N LEU A 226 0.06 4.18 19.40
CA LEU A 226 -0.25 2.79 19.15
C LEU A 226 1.07 2.08 18.92
N PRO A 227 1.55 1.31 19.91
CA PRO A 227 2.81 0.60 19.77
C PRO A 227 2.71 -0.52 18.74
N ALA A 228 3.88 -0.98 18.27
CA ALA A 228 3.99 -2.22 17.53
C ALA A 228 3.22 -3.37 18.24
N PRO A 229 2.59 -4.27 17.49
CA PRO A 229 2.73 -4.51 16.05
C PRO A 229 1.79 -3.70 15.14
N ALA A 230 1.06 -2.72 15.63
CA ALA A 230 0.05 -1.98 14.86
C ALA A 230 -1.15 -2.87 14.45
N GLY A 231 -1.56 -2.89 13.16
CA GLY A 231 -2.61 -3.81 12.69
C GLY A 231 -2.09 -5.24 12.57
N TYR A 232 -2.97 -6.21 12.75
CA TYR A 232 -2.61 -7.63 12.85
C TYR A 232 -3.77 -8.55 12.44
N ILE A 233 -3.42 -9.82 12.21
CA ILE A 233 -4.39 -10.90 12.00
C ILE A 233 -4.30 -11.87 13.17
N LEU A 234 -5.46 -12.27 13.70
CA LEU A 234 -5.59 -13.32 14.71
C LEU A 234 -6.19 -14.58 14.10
N LYS A 235 -5.81 -15.73 14.64
CA LYS A 235 -6.40 -17.04 14.40
C LYS A 235 -6.99 -17.57 15.71
N THR A 236 -8.19 -18.16 15.65
CA THR A 236 -8.84 -18.78 16.80
C THR A 236 -9.73 -19.96 16.41
N ASP A 237 -10.14 -20.77 17.37
CA ASP A 237 -11.16 -21.80 17.15
C ASP A 237 -12.59 -21.23 17.24
N LYS A 238 -13.58 -22.06 16.91
CA LYS A 238 -15.00 -21.68 16.95
C LYS A 238 -15.53 -21.22 18.32
N ASN A 239 -14.79 -21.41 19.39
CA ASN A 239 -15.17 -21.08 20.76
C ASN A 239 -14.36 -19.93 21.35
N GLY A 240 -13.36 -19.42 20.63
CA GLY A 240 -12.46 -18.37 21.13
C GLY A 240 -11.59 -18.86 22.30
N THR A 241 -11.10 -20.12 22.24
CA THR A 241 -10.32 -20.69 23.36
C THR A 241 -8.85 -20.25 23.34
N PHE A 242 -8.37 -19.74 22.24
CA PHE A 242 -7.03 -19.16 22.06
C PHE A 242 -7.08 -18.08 20.98
N PHE A 243 -6.10 -17.16 20.99
CA PHE A 243 -5.90 -16.15 19.93
C PHE A 243 -4.43 -16.07 19.56
N GLU A 244 -4.08 -16.61 18.40
CA GLU A 244 -2.73 -16.56 17.85
C GLU A 244 -2.59 -15.37 16.92
N ARG A 245 -1.63 -14.47 17.17
CA ARG A 245 -1.30 -13.37 16.28
C ARG A 245 -0.39 -13.86 15.18
N ILE A 246 -0.91 -13.95 13.95
CA ILE A 246 -0.20 -14.51 12.80
C ILE A 246 0.83 -13.54 12.25
N CYS A 247 0.49 -12.25 12.17
CA CYS A 247 1.34 -11.20 11.60
C CYS A 247 1.08 -9.86 12.28
N GLY A 248 1.95 -8.87 11.96
CA GLY A 248 1.80 -7.48 12.39
C GLY A 248 2.35 -6.49 11.37
N GLY A 249 2.41 -5.21 11.72
CA GLY A 249 2.90 -4.15 10.83
C GLY A 249 1.91 -3.75 9.74
N LEU A 250 0.61 -3.96 9.97
CA LEU A 250 -0.46 -3.50 9.09
C LEU A 250 -1.04 -2.16 9.60
N ARG A 251 -1.69 -1.39 8.71
CA ARG A 251 -2.39 -0.17 9.11
C ARG A 251 -3.89 -0.41 9.27
N ASN A 252 -4.57 -0.63 8.17
CA ASN A 252 -6.02 -0.81 8.16
C ASN A 252 -6.46 -1.78 7.06
N PRO A 253 -6.04 -3.04 7.11
CA PRO A 253 -6.67 -4.07 6.28
C PRO A 253 -8.11 -4.23 6.75
N LEU A 254 -9.06 -4.26 5.81
CA LEU A 254 -10.45 -4.47 6.18
C LEU A 254 -10.83 -5.93 6.08
N ASP A 255 -10.38 -6.62 5.05
CA ASP A 255 -10.71 -8.02 4.78
C ASP A 255 -9.49 -8.80 4.27
N MET A 256 -9.62 -10.12 4.21
CA MET A 256 -8.63 -11.06 3.71
C MET A 256 -9.29 -12.27 3.07
N ASP A 257 -8.55 -13.03 2.27
CA ASP A 257 -9.02 -14.34 1.79
C ASP A 257 -7.87 -15.31 1.56
N PHE A 258 -8.20 -16.58 1.35
CA PHE A 258 -7.26 -17.67 1.12
C PHE A 258 -7.26 -18.07 -0.35
N ASN A 259 -6.06 -18.25 -0.92
CA ASN A 259 -5.96 -18.84 -2.25
C ASN A 259 -6.13 -20.38 -2.20
N GLU A 260 -6.10 -21.02 -3.37
CA GLU A 260 -6.24 -22.49 -3.50
C GLU A 260 -5.14 -23.30 -2.77
N ASP A 261 -4.01 -22.67 -2.49
CA ASP A 261 -2.91 -23.26 -1.73
C ASP A 261 -3.07 -23.06 -0.20
N GLY A 262 -4.08 -22.29 0.25
CA GLY A 262 -4.31 -21.97 1.65
C GLY A 262 -3.48 -20.78 2.16
N GLU A 263 -2.87 -20.01 1.26
CA GLU A 263 -2.11 -18.81 1.61
C GLU A 263 -3.03 -17.59 1.75
N ILE A 264 -2.71 -16.72 2.70
CA ILE A 264 -3.53 -15.57 3.08
C ILE A 264 -3.13 -14.33 2.30
N PHE A 265 -4.13 -13.61 1.79
CA PHE A 265 -3.92 -12.30 1.17
C PHE A 265 -4.82 -11.25 1.81
N VAL A 266 -4.27 -10.05 1.99
CA VAL A 266 -5.00 -8.88 2.48
C VAL A 266 -4.79 -7.70 1.55
N TYR A 267 -5.75 -6.78 1.53
CA TYR A 267 -5.58 -5.47 0.92
C TYR A 267 -5.45 -4.43 2.05
N ASP A 268 -4.25 -3.89 2.22
CA ASP A 268 -3.93 -2.96 3.33
C ASP A 268 -3.82 -1.51 2.83
N ALA A 269 -4.33 -0.60 3.65
CA ALA A 269 -4.19 0.83 3.44
C ALA A 269 -2.92 1.37 4.09
N ASP A 270 -2.33 2.39 3.49
CA ASP A 270 -1.40 3.27 4.19
C ASP A 270 -1.96 4.71 4.20
N SER A 271 -1.19 5.66 4.69
CA SER A 271 -1.61 7.06 4.78
C SER A 271 -1.36 7.77 3.46
N GLU A 272 -2.40 8.01 2.72
CA GLU A 272 -2.41 8.82 1.51
C GLU A 272 -1.89 10.25 1.75
N TRP A 273 -2.01 10.72 2.98
CA TRP A 273 -1.54 12.04 3.38
C TRP A 273 -0.03 12.18 3.45
N ASP A 274 0.70 11.06 3.44
CA ASP A 274 2.16 11.01 3.39
C ASP A 274 2.71 11.10 1.96
N ALA A 275 1.85 11.18 0.95
CA ALA A 275 2.27 11.24 -0.45
C ALA A 275 3.33 12.33 -0.68
N GLY A 276 4.46 11.94 -1.26
CA GLY A 276 5.65 12.78 -1.45
C GLY A 276 6.72 12.66 -0.38
N LEU A 277 6.43 12.05 0.77
CA LEU A 277 7.40 11.83 1.86
C LEU A 277 8.17 10.51 1.67
N ALA A 278 9.36 10.42 2.24
CA ALA A 278 10.21 9.22 2.20
C ALA A 278 9.50 7.95 2.74
N TRP A 279 8.61 8.14 3.69
CA TRP A 279 7.86 7.04 4.35
C TRP A 279 6.47 6.80 3.76
N TYR A 280 6.11 7.43 2.63
CA TYR A 280 4.88 7.11 1.92
C TYR A 280 4.89 5.66 1.41
N LYS A 281 3.77 4.97 1.59
CA LYS A 281 3.52 3.66 0.99
C LYS A 281 2.16 3.68 0.26
N PRO A 282 2.06 3.06 -0.92
CA PRO A 282 0.78 2.87 -1.60
C PRO A 282 -0.13 1.92 -0.83
N THR A 283 -1.41 1.89 -1.13
CA THR A 283 -2.24 0.74 -0.76
C THR A 283 -1.73 -0.50 -1.51
N ARG A 284 -1.83 -1.66 -0.90
CA ARG A 284 -1.07 -2.83 -1.37
C ARG A 284 -1.73 -4.15 -1.01
N VAL A 285 -1.62 -5.11 -1.89
CA VAL A 285 -1.96 -6.49 -1.61
C VAL A 285 -0.75 -7.16 -0.96
N LEU A 286 -0.94 -7.73 0.22
CA LEU A 286 0.09 -8.41 0.97
C LEU A 286 -0.19 -9.91 1.02
N HIS A 287 0.83 -10.72 0.78
CA HIS A 287 0.85 -12.13 1.10
C HIS A 287 1.23 -12.29 2.57
N ILE A 288 0.31 -12.78 3.39
CA ILE A 288 0.49 -12.90 4.83
C ILE A 288 1.11 -14.26 5.17
N VAL A 289 2.26 -14.22 5.80
CA VAL A 289 3.00 -15.41 6.23
C VAL A 289 3.15 -15.43 7.76
N SER A 290 3.46 -16.60 8.30
CA SER A 290 3.69 -16.80 9.74
C SER A 290 4.78 -15.87 10.28
N GLY A 291 4.45 -15.10 11.33
CA GLY A 291 5.37 -14.13 11.92
C GLY A 291 5.66 -12.90 11.06
N GLY A 292 4.88 -12.70 9.98
CA GLY A 292 5.10 -11.63 9.01
C GLY A 292 5.05 -10.23 9.62
N GLU A 293 6.03 -9.39 9.30
CA GLU A 293 6.10 -7.96 9.64
C GLU A 293 6.04 -7.15 8.36
N TYR A 294 5.04 -6.23 8.27
CA TYR A 294 4.78 -5.46 7.04
C TYR A 294 5.15 -3.97 7.18
N GLY A 295 5.80 -3.63 8.27
CA GLY A 295 6.53 -2.38 8.46
C GLY A 295 5.69 -1.13 8.67
N TRP A 296 4.37 -1.22 8.91
CA TRP A 296 3.63 -0.04 9.27
C TRP A 296 4.00 0.42 10.68
N ARG A 297 4.39 1.65 10.77
CA ARG A 297 4.59 2.43 11.97
C ARG A 297 4.06 3.83 11.68
N ARG A 298 4.20 4.71 12.64
CA ARG A 298 3.71 6.05 12.48
C ARG A 298 4.77 6.99 11.89
N GLY A 299 4.36 7.84 10.95
CA GLY A 299 5.22 8.88 10.37
C GLY A 299 6.57 8.36 9.92
N THR A 300 7.64 9.00 10.36
CA THR A 300 9.03 8.61 10.03
C THR A 300 9.43 7.21 10.53
N GLY A 301 8.67 6.65 11.46
CA GLY A 301 8.91 5.30 11.98
C GLY A 301 8.49 4.18 11.05
N LYS A 302 7.84 4.45 9.91
CA LYS A 302 7.47 3.43 8.92
C LYS A 302 8.71 2.80 8.31
N TRP A 303 8.74 1.46 8.30
CA TRP A 303 9.87 0.74 7.78
C TRP A 303 9.85 0.74 6.25
N PRO A 304 10.94 1.10 5.59
CA PRO A 304 11.06 1.02 4.14
C PRO A 304 10.85 -0.40 3.62
N ALA A 305 10.43 -0.53 2.36
CA ALA A 305 10.21 -1.84 1.73
C ALA A 305 11.51 -2.69 1.61
N TYR A 306 12.66 -2.03 1.58
CA TYR A 306 13.97 -2.71 1.51
C TYR A 306 14.48 -3.28 2.85
N TYR A 307 13.84 -2.96 4.00
CA TYR A 307 14.24 -3.55 5.28
C TYR A 307 14.07 -5.06 5.27
N THR A 308 15.15 -5.78 5.57
CA THR A 308 15.18 -7.24 5.55
C THR A 308 14.26 -7.87 6.60
N ASP A 309 14.03 -7.17 7.70
CA ASP A 309 13.14 -7.60 8.78
C ASP A 309 11.66 -7.23 8.56
N SER A 310 11.30 -6.76 7.36
CA SER A 310 9.91 -6.65 6.91
C SER A 310 9.68 -7.30 5.55
N LEU A 311 8.42 -7.49 5.15
CA LEU A 311 8.08 -8.16 3.91
C LEU A 311 7.44 -7.19 2.90
N PRO A 312 7.77 -7.32 1.60
CA PRO A 312 7.21 -6.50 0.54
C PRO A 312 5.78 -6.91 0.19
N ALA A 313 5.12 -6.04 -0.60
CA ALA A 313 3.83 -6.34 -1.19
C ALA A 313 3.93 -7.36 -2.34
N ALA A 314 2.89 -8.16 -2.53
CA ALA A 314 2.70 -8.95 -3.75
C ALA A 314 2.27 -8.04 -4.93
N CYS A 315 1.51 -6.98 -4.63
CA CYS A 315 1.08 -5.98 -5.61
C CYS A 315 0.88 -4.62 -4.94
N ASN A 316 1.50 -3.56 -5.48
CA ASN A 316 1.22 -2.19 -5.10
C ASN A 316 0.07 -1.65 -5.96
N VAL A 317 -0.95 -1.08 -5.34
CA VAL A 317 -2.19 -0.63 -6.02
C VAL A 317 -2.21 0.90 -6.20
N GLY A 318 -1.50 1.64 -5.36
CA GLY A 318 -1.47 3.10 -5.41
C GLY A 318 -2.39 3.75 -4.37
N LEU A 319 -3.08 4.83 -4.73
CA LEU A 319 -4.08 5.43 -3.85
C LEU A 319 -5.36 4.60 -3.83
N GLY A 320 -5.96 4.48 -2.66
CA GLY A 320 -7.19 3.73 -2.48
C GLY A 320 -7.68 3.73 -1.03
N SER A 321 -8.84 3.15 -0.84
CA SER A 321 -9.43 2.89 0.46
C SER A 321 -9.89 1.43 0.51
N PRO A 322 -9.01 0.52 0.95
CA PRO A 322 -9.28 -0.91 1.03
C PRO A 322 -10.55 -1.24 1.80
N THR A 323 -11.36 -2.14 1.24
CA THR A 323 -12.53 -2.73 1.88
C THR A 323 -12.57 -4.25 1.64
N GLY A 324 -13.59 -4.82 1.01
CA GLY A 324 -13.72 -6.26 0.81
C GLY A 324 -12.57 -6.89 0.02
N VAL A 325 -12.25 -8.15 0.34
CA VAL A 325 -11.26 -8.99 -0.33
C VAL A 325 -11.83 -10.38 -0.51
N GLY A 326 -11.68 -10.98 -1.70
CA GLY A 326 -12.17 -12.34 -1.92
C GLY A 326 -11.69 -12.94 -3.24
N PHE A 327 -11.40 -14.24 -3.25
CA PHE A 327 -11.12 -14.95 -4.50
C PHE A 327 -12.42 -15.33 -5.23
N GLY A 328 -12.36 -15.31 -6.55
CA GLY A 328 -13.49 -15.64 -7.41
C GLY A 328 -13.81 -17.12 -7.54
N TYR A 329 -13.22 -17.99 -6.74
CA TYR A 329 -13.31 -19.46 -6.90
C TYR A 329 -14.74 -20.02 -6.94
N ASP A 330 -15.64 -19.44 -6.14
CA ASP A 330 -17.05 -19.88 -6.03
C ASP A 330 -17.97 -19.23 -7.08
N SER A 331 -17.39 -18.63 -8.14
CA SER A 331 -18.14 -17.99 -9.21
C SER A 331 -18.25 -18.87 -10.46
N ASP A 332 -19.32 -18.62 -11.25
CA ASP A 332 -19.48 -19.14 -12.61
C ASP A 332 -18.70 -18.30 -13.66
N PHE A 333 -17.81 -17.43 -13.21
CA PHE A 333 -17.05 -16.52 -14.05
C PHE A 333 -16.01 -17.26 -14.91
N PRO A 334 -15.60 -16.69 -16.05
CA PRO A 334 -14.48 -17.23 -16.82
C PRO A 334 -13.23 -17.38 -15.97
N LYS A 335 -12.42 -18.38 -16.29
CA LYS A 335 -11.22 -18.79 -15.52
C LYS A 335 -10.36 -17.60 -15.07
N LYS A 336 -10.13 -16.63 -15.96
CA LYS A 336 -9.35 -15.42 -15.64
C LYS A 336 -9.85 -14.74 -14.36
N TRP A 337 -11.15 -14.52 -14.27
CA TRP A 337 -11.78 -13.83 -13.14
C TRP A 337 -11.97 -14.77 -11.95
N ARG A 338 -12.32 -16.02 -12.21
CA ARG A 338 -12.49 -17.01 -11.15
C ARG A 338 -11.22 -17.25 -10.33
N GLU A 339 -10.04 -17.20 -10.96
CA GLU A 339 -8.76 -17.37 -10.28
C GLU A 339 -8.14 -16.05 -9.80
N SER A 340 -8.84 -14.92 -9.93
CA SER A 340 -8.38 -13.63 -9.43
C SER A 340 -8.72 -13.41 -7.97
N LEU A 341 -7.84 -12.66 -7.29
CA LEU A 341 -8.19 -12.03 -6.03
C LEU A 341 -8.89 -10.70 -6.33
N PHE A 342 -10.13 -10.56 -5.91
CA PHE A 342 -10.84 -9.29 -5.98
C PHE A 342 -10.56 -8.46 -4.75
N ILE A 343 -10.39 -7.15 -4.94
CA ILE A 343 -10.16 -6.17 -3.89
C ILE A 343 -11.03 -4.94 -4.15
N ALA A 344 -11.81 -4.54 -3.15
CA ALA A 344 -12.71 -3.40 -3.27
C ALA A 344 -12.04 -2.10 -2.79
N ASP A 345 -12.28 -1.01 -3.51
CA ASP A 345 -11.77 0.32 -3.21
C ASP A 345 -12.93 1.29 -3.03
N TRP A 346 -13.20 1.64 -1.81
CA TRP A 346 -14.32 2.48 -1.38
C TRP A 346 -14.24 3.90 -1.93
N SER A 347 -13.04 4.51 -1.92
CA SER A 347 -12.85 5.92 -2.29
C SER A 347 -12.96 6.17 -3.78
N TYR A 348 -12.50 5.23 -4.59
CA TYR A 348 -12.49 5.40 -6.05
C TYR A 348 -13.64 4.68 -6.75
N GLY A 349 -14.49 4.00 -5.98
CA GLY A 349 -15.67 3.33 -6.52
C GLY A 349 -15.32 2.25 -7.53
N ARG A 350 -14.40 1.38 -7.19
CA ARG A 350 -13.92 0.31 -8.09
C ARG A 350 -13.72 -1.01 -7.35
N LEU A 351 -13.94 -2.09 -8.06
CA LEU A 351 -13.52 -3.43 -7.70
C LEU A 351 -12.40 -3.84 -8.65
N LEU A 352 -11.23 -4.10 -8.11
CA LEU A 352 -10.05 -4.54 -8.86
C LEU A 352 -9.95 -6.05 -8.80
N ALA A 353 -9.47 -6.67 -9.88
CA ALA A 353 -9.08 -8.07 -9.93
C ALA A 353 -7.56 -8.16 -10.02
N VAL A 354 -6.95 -8.86 -9.09
CA VAL A 354 -5.49 -9.05 -9.01
C VAL A 354 -5.15 -10.46 -9.49
N GLN A 355 -4.37 -10.53 -10.57
CA GLN A 355 -3.83 -11.77 -11.12
C GLN A 355 -2.57 -12.15 -10.34
N LEU A 356 -2.69 -13.04 -9.38
CA LEU A 356 -1.56 -13.53 -8.59
C LEU A 356 -0.83 -14.67 -9.32
N ARG A 357 0.50 -14.66 -9.22
CA ARG A 357 1.35 -15.72 -9.73
C ARG A 357 2.40 -16.11 -8.70
N PRO A 358 2.70 -17.40 -8.53
CA PRO A 358 3.80 -17.84 -7.68
C PRO A 358 5.13 -17.18 -8.06
N ASP A 359 5.86 -16.71 -7.07
CA ASP A 359 7.19 -16.11 -7.20
C ASP A 359 8.08 -16.61 -6.04
N GLY A 360 8.84 -17.66 -6.29
CA GLY A 360 9.64 -18.31 -5.26
C GLY A 360 8.80 -18.81 -4.08
N ALA A 361 9.10 -18.33 -2.89
CA ALA A 361 8.37 -18.65 -1.66
C ALA A 361 7.16 -17.74 -1.39
N THR A 362 6.82 -16.84 -2.33
CA THR A 362 5.71 -15.90 -2.27
C THR A 362 4.96 -15.82 -3.59
N TYR A 363 4.28 -14.69 -3.82
CA TYR A 363 3.52 -14.39 -5.03
C TYR A 363 3.80 -12.95 -5.48
N THR A 364 3.64 -12.73 -6.78
CA THR A 364 3.57 -11.41 -7.39
C THR A 364 2.24 -11.23 -8.10
N GLY A 365 1.75 -9.99 -8.23
CA GLY A 365 0.44 -9.71 -8.78
C GLY A 365 0.40 -8.50 -9.70
N THR A 366 -0.60 -8.48 -10.58
CA THR A 366 -0.96 -7.31 -11.39
C THR A 366 -2.46 -7.09 -11.27
N GLU A 367 -2.87 -5.85 -11.03
CA GLU A 367 -4.27 -5.47 -10.90
C GLU A 367 -4.85 -4.96 -12.21
N GLU A 368 -6.15 -5.16 -12.37
CA GLU A 368 -6.97 -4.53 -13.40
C GLU A 368 -8.35 -4.21 -12.83
N THR A 369 -8.98 -3.17 -13.36
CA THR A 369 -10.34 -2.81 -12.95
C THR A 369 -11.34 -3.82 -13.48
N PHE A 370 -12.15 -4.42 -12.57
CA PHE A 370 -13.27 -5.30 -12.92
C PHE A 370 -14.58 -4.56 -12.92
N LEU A 371 -14.89 -3.78 -11.87
CA LEU A 371 -16.06 -2.90 -11.83
C LEU A 371 -15.63 -1.48 -11.51
N SER A 372 -16.35 -0.51 -12.05
CA SER A 372 -16.22 0.88 -11.62
C SER A 372 -17.56 1.63 -11.74
N GLY A 373 -17.73 2.64 -10.90
CA GLY A 373 -18.91 3.50 -10.90
C GLY A 373 -18.72 4.70 -9.97
N ARG A 374 -19.60 5.72 -10.13
CA ARG A 374 -19.54 6.91 -9.27
C ARG A 374 -20.94 7.49 -9.03
N PRO A 375 -21.30 7.64 -7.74
CA PRO A 375 -20.61 7.11 -6.57
C PRO A 375 -20.73 5.57 -6.52
N LEU A 376 -19.72 4.85 -6.07
CA LEU A 376 -19.79 3.40 -5.86
C LEU A 376 -18.95 3.02 -4.62
N ASN A 377 -19.42 3.39 -3.46
CA ASN A 377 -18.72 3.19 -2.19
C ASN A 377 -18.84 1.73 -1.72
N LEU A 378 -18.07 0.83 -2.36
CA LEU A 378 -18.09 -0.60 -2.03
C LEU A 378 -17.56 -0.80 -0.61
N THR A 379 -18.38 -1.37 0.27
CA THR A 379 -17.99 -1.70 1.64
C THR A 379 -17.59 -3.16 1.78
N ASP A 380 -18.29 -4.06 1.10
CA ASP A 380 -18.02 -5.49 1.17
C ASP A 380 -18.59 -6.23 -0.04
N PHE A 381 -18.12 -7.46 -0.27
CA PHE A 381 -18.67 -8.35 -1.28
C PHE A 381 -18.42 -9.83 -0.94
N VAL A 382 -19.20 -10.70 -1.54
CA VAL A 382 -19.08 -12.16 -1.40
C VAL A 382 -19.50 -12.86 -2.70
N PHE A 383 -18.85 -13.98 -3.02
CA PHE A 383 -19.30 -14.88 -4.07
C PHE A 383 -20.32 -15.87 -3.48
N HIS A 384 -21.48 -15.95 -4.10
CA HIS A 384 -22.53 -16.87 -3.67
C HIS A 384 -23.41 -17.30 -4.85
N GLY A 385 -23.64 -18.61 -4.99
CA GLY A 385 -24.49 -19.18 -6.01
C GLY A 385 -23.99 -18.94 -7.44
N GLY A 386 -22.66 -18.83 -7.62
CA GLY A 386 -22.02 -18.56 -8.91
C GLY A 386 -21.88 -17.07 -9.27
N ASP A 387 -22.53 -16.18 -8.54
CA ASP A 387 -22.54 -14.73 -8.75
C ASP A 387 -21.67 -13.99 -7.71
N LEU A 388 -21.24 -12.80 -8.06
CA LEU A 388 -20.66 -11.84 -7.13
C LEU A 388 -21.79 -10.95 -6.58
N TRP A 389 -21.91 -10.90 -5.26
CA TRP A 389 -22.80 -10.01 -4.55
C TRP A 389 -21.99 -8.95 -3.82
N PHE A 390 -22.37 -7.69 -3.93
CA PHE A 390 -21.68 -6.61 -3.23
C PHE A 390 -22.64 -5.58 -2.66
N ILE A 391 -22.17 -4.90 -1.61
CA ILE A 391 -22.88 -3.79 -0.98
C ILE A 391 -22.11 -2.50 -1.08
N THR A 392 -22.85 -1.41 -1.18
CA THR A 392 -22.32 -0.06 -1.00
C THR A 392 -22.77 0.48 0.37
N GLY A 393 -22.04 1.47 0.89
CA GLY A 393 -22.37 2.07 2.19
C GLY A 393 -21.14 2.66 2.87
N GLY A 394 -21.17 2.67 4.20
CA GLY A 394 -20.14 3.24 5.05
C GLY A 394 -20.23 4.76 5.14
N ARG A 395 -19.77 5.31 6.26
CA ARG A 395 -19.82 6.76 6.57
C ARG A 395 -21.21 7.37 6.41
N ARG A 396 -22.25 6.59 6.72
CA ARG A 396 -23.67 6.95 6.65
C ARG A 396 -24.16 7.27 5.23
N THR A 397 -23.47 6.79 4.20
CA THR A 397 -23.93 6.89 2.84
C THR A 397 -25.09 5.90 2.61
N GLN A 398 -26.00 6.21 1.69
CA GLN A 398 -27.08 5.30 1.34
C GLN A 398 -26.51 4.01 0.75
N SER A 399 -27.01 2.88 1.22
CA SER A 399 -26.57 1.56 0.80
C SER A 399 -27.44 0.94 -0.26
N ALA A 400 -26.85 0.09 -1.08
CA ALA A 400 -27.58 -0.80 -1.97
C ALA A 400 -26.87 -2.15 -2.07
N LEU A 401 -27.66 -3.18 -2.36
CA LEU A 401 -27.22 -4.53 -2.66
C LEU A 401 -27.27 -4.75 -4.17
N TYR A 402 -26.14 -5.16 -4.72
CA TYR A 402 -26.02 -5.48 -6.14
C TYR A 402 -25.60 -6.93 -6.34
N ARG A 403 -25.89 -7.45 -7.51
CA ARG A 403 -25.42 -8.74 -7.99
C ARG A 403 -24.79 -8.59 -9.37
N VAL A 404 -23.66 -9.28 -9.56
CA VAL A 404 -22.98 -9.37 -10.85
C VAL A 404 -22.99 -10.82 -11.31
N SER A 405 -23.54 -11.08 -12.47
CA SER A 405 -23.64 -12.41 -13.05
C SER A 405 -22.92 -12.49 -14.40
N TRP A 406 -22.45 -13.70 -14.74
CA TRP A 406 -21.89 -14.00 -16.05
C TRP A 406 -22.96 -14.51 -17.00
N ASN A 407 -23.10 -13.87 -18.16
CA ASN A 407 -24.10 -14.23 -19.18
C ASN A 407 -23.60 -15.25 -20.22
N GLY A 408 -22.35 -15.70 -20.11
CA GLY A 408 -21.78 -16.70 -21.00
C GLY A 408 -22.04 -18.14 -20.53
N GLU A 409 -21.44 -19.11 -21.22
CA GLU A 409 -21.47 -20.50 -20.74
C GLU A 409 -20.67 -20.58 -19.43
N PRO A 410 -21.25 -21.14 -18.36
CA PRO A 410 -20.54 -21.28 -17.09
C PRO A 410 -19.41 -22.31 -17.27
N GLU A 411 -18.20 -21.93 -16.89
CA GLU A 411 -17.12 -22.88 -16.71
C GLU A 411 -17.34 -23.57 -15.37
N LYS A 412 -17.66 -24.86 -15.38
CA LYS A 412 -17.79 -25.63 -14.11
C LYS A 412 -16.45 -25.63 -13.38
N PRO A 413 -16.34 -24.98 -12.22
CA PRO A 413 -15.13 -25.07 -11.44
C PRO A 413 -14.93 -26.51 -10.94
N ASP A 414 -13.69 -26.95 -10.91
CA ASP A 414 -13.33 -28.05 -10.04
C ASP A 414 -13.57 -27.62 -8.60
N PRO A 415 -14.06 -28.49 -7.71
CA PRO A 415 -14.18 -28.14 -6.30
C PRO A 415 -12.85 -27.64 -5.77
N LEU A 416 -12.87 -26.54 -5.04
CA LEU A 416 -11.67 -26.00 -4.39
C LEU A 416 -11.08 -27.09 -3.49
N ASN A 417 -9.91 -27.56 -3.85
CA ASN A 417 -9.21 -28.58 -3.11
C ASN A 417 -7.85 -28.00 -2.70
N TYR A 418 -7.75 -27.54 -1.48
CA TYR A 418 -6.50 -27.04 -0.92
C TYR A 418 -5.41 -28.10 -1.03
N LYS A 419 -4.41 -27.84 -1.88
CA LYS A 419 -3.40 -28.83 -2.29
C LYS A 419 -2.33 -29.05 -1.24
N GLY A 420 -2.16 -28.12 -0.30
CA GLY A 420 -1.02 -28.12 0.63
C GLY A 420 0.34 -28.06 -0.08
N PHE A 421 1.42 -28.00 0.70
CA PHE A 421 2.77 -27.78 0.17
C PHE A 421 3.67 -29.01 0.41
N ASP A 422 3.44 -30.09 -0.29
CA ASP A 422 4.33 -31.27 -0.24
C ASP A 422 5.02 -31.50 -1.59
N ASP A 423 5.20 -30.43 -2.37
CA ASP A 423 5.64 -30.46 -3.78
C ASP A 423 7.14 -30.13 -3.98
N GLY A 424 7.90 -29.91 -2.89
CA GLY A 424 9.31 -29.52 -2.96
C GLY A 424 9.55 -28.08 -3.41
N SER A 425 8.51 -27.25 -3.49
CA SER A 425 8.60 -25.83 -3.82
C SER A 425 9.28 -25.00 -2.74
N LEU A 426 9.68 -23.75 -3.05
CA LEU A 426 10.18 -22.81 -2.05
C LEU A 426 9.10 -22.46 -1.01
N ARG A 427 7.82 -22.50 -1.38
CA ARG A 427 6.73 -22.32 -0.43
C ARG A 427 6.68 -23.49 0.59
N ALA A 428 6.90 -24.72 0.12
CA ALA A 428 7.01 -25.89 1.02
C ALA A 428 8.19 -25.72 2.02
N LEU A 429 9.34 -25.23 1.55
CA LEU A 429 10.48 -24.95 2.43
C LEU A 429 10.16 -23.84 3.43
N ARG A 430 9.47 -22.77 3.01
CA ARG A 430 9.01 -21.71 3.92
C ARG A 430 8.11 -22.29 5.02
N HIS A 431 7.13 -23.11 4.69
CA HIS A 431 6.26 -23.75 5.68
C HIS A 431 7.02 -24.68 6.63
N GLN A 432 8.06 -25.38 6.15
CA GLN A 432 8.93 -26.15 7.03
C GLN A 432 9.66 -25.27 8.05
N LEU A 433 10.15 -24.10 7.63
CA LEU A 433 10.79 -23.12 8.52
C LEU A 433 9.78 -22.51 9.50
N GLU A 434 8.57 -22.19 9.04
CA GLU A 434 7.49 -21.60 9.83
C GLU A 434 7.02 -22.48 10.99
N ARG A 435 7.15 -23.79 10.90
CA ARG A 435 6.90 -24.70 12.04
C ARG A 435 7.80 -24.36 13.24
N TYR A 436 9.02 -23.91 12.98
CA TYR A 436 10.00 -23.54 14.01
C TYR A 436 9.84 -22.12 14.53
N HIS A 437 8.81 -21.39 14.10
CA HIS A 437 8.41 -20.14 14.76
C HIS A 437 7.78 -20.41 16.15
N THR A 438 7.35 -21.65 16.42
CA THR A 438 6.77 -22.06 17.69
C THR A 438 7.45 -23.29 18.31
N GLU A 439 8.07 -24.14 17.50
CA GLU A 439 8.78 -25.34 17.96
C GLU A 439 10.27 -25.03 18.20
N GLN A 440 10.83 -25.57 19.28
CA GLN A 440 12.25 -25.38 19.64
C GLN A 440 12.97 -26.72 19.66
N ASP A 441 13.84 -26.95 18.69
CA ASP A 441 14.72 -28.13 18.69
C ASP A 441 16.02 -27.87 17.90
N GLN A 442 16.87 -28.91 17.85
CA GLN A 442 18.14 -28.82 17.12
C GLN A 442 17.95 -28.87 15.59
N ALA A 443 16.91 -29.56 15.11
CA ALA A 443 16.64 -29.63 13.67
C ALA A 443 16.20 -28.26 13.14
N GLY A 444 15.33 -27.57 13.87
CA GLY A 444 14.89 -26.23 13.57
C GLY A 444 16.04 -25.22 13.56
N THR A 445 16.91 -25.26 14.56
CA THR A 445 18.12 -24.43 14.59
C THR A 445 19.00 -24.66 13.36
N LYS A 446 19.24 -25.93 13.00
CA LYS A 446 20.05 -26.28 11.83
C LYS A 446 19.40 -25.83 10.52
N LEU A 447 18.09 -26.08 10.36
CA LEU A 447 17.34 -25.68 9.18
C LEU A 447 17.37 -24.15 8.99
N ALA A 448 17.15 -23.39 10.05
CA ALA A 448 17.22 -21.95 10.06
C ALA A 448 18.60 -21.45 9.63
N LEU A 449 19.67 -21.89 10.30
CA LEU A 449 21.06 -21.50 9.98
C LEU A 449 21.43 -21.79 8.51
N THR A 450 20.95 -22.90 7.96
CA THR A 450 21.24 -23.27 6.57
C THR A 450 20.56 -22.35 5.54
N ASN A 451 19.48 -21.68 5.91
CA ASN A 451 18.66 -20.88 5.01
C ASN A 451 18.74 -19.35 5.26
N LEU A 452 19.61 -18.87 6.15
CA LEU A 452 19.78 -17.44 6.40
C LEU A 452 20.30 -16.66 5.18
N ASP A 453 21.10 -17.30 4.32
CA ASP A 453 21.67 -16.67 3.15
C ASP A 453 21.00 -17.17 1.85
N HIS A 454 19.78 -17.73 1.96
CA HIS A 454 19.02 -18.19 0.79
C HIS A 454 18.70 -17.00 -0.14
N PRO A 455 18.75 -17.14 -1.49
CA PRO A 455 18.46 -16.04 -2.41
C PRO A 455 17.03 -15.51 -2.30
N ASP A 456 16.06 -16.37 -1.96
CA ASP A 456 14.66 -15.97 -1.76
C ASP A 456 14.48 -15.25 -0.42
N ARG A 457 13.94 -14.03 -0.46
CA ARG A 457 13.74 -13.17 0.71
C ARG A 457 12.78 -13.76 1.74
N PHE A 458 11.70 -14.42 1.30
CA PHE A 458 10.72 -15.01 2.21
C PHE A 458 11.27 -16.24 2.93
N ILE A 459 12.19 -16.97 2.29
CA ILE A 459 12.94 -18.06 2.95
C ILE A 459 13.87 -17.49 4.01
N ARG A 460 14.68 -16.45 3.69
CA ARG A 460 15.55 -15.81 4.69
C ARG A 460 14.74 -15.26 5.86
N PHE A 461 13.62 -14.59 5.57
CA PHE A 461 12.73 -14.07 6.61
C PHE A 461 12.20 -15.18 7.52
N ALA A 462 11.66 -16.26 6.97
CA ALA A 462 11.18 -17.40 7.75
C ALA A 462 12.31 -18.08 8.55
N ALA A 463 13.50 -18.21 7.96
CA ALA A 463 14.68 -18.75 8.64
C ALA A 463 15.13 -17.87 9.82
N ARG A 464 15.13 -16.54 9.62
CA ARG A 464 15.44 -15.58 10.67
C ARG A 464 14.46 -15.66 11.84
N VAL A 465 13.14 -15.65 11.55
CA VAL A 465 12.11 -15.75 12.60
C VAL A 465 12.20 -17.11 13.31
N ALA A 466 12.43 -18.20 12.59
CA ALA A 466 12.66 -19.51 13.18
C ALA A 466 13.86 -19.47 14.13
N LEU A 467 14.97 -18.85 13.72
CA LEU A 467 16.20 -18.74 14.54
C LEU A 467 15.99 -17.89 15.80
N GLU A 468 15.26 -16.76 15.67
CA GLU A 468 14.91 -15.88 16.79
C GLU A 468 14.10 -16.62 17.89
N ASN A 469 13.34 -17.65 17.52
CA ASN A 469 12.59 -18.49 18.45
C ASN A 469 13.42 -19.64 19.05
N GLN A 470 14.65 -19.92 18.57
CA GLN A 470 15.52 -20.92 19.15
C GLN A 470 16.34 -20.35 20.31
N ALA A 471 16.81 -21.21 21.22
CA ALA A 471 17.63 -20.79 22.35
C ALA A 471 18.95 -20.16 21.86
N LEU A 472 19.22 -18.93 22.25
CA LEU A 472 20.33 -18.07 21.77
C LEU A 472 21.70 -18.78 21.82
N PHE A 473 22.02 -19.46 22.92
CA PHE A 473 23.32 -20.14 23.12
C PHE A 473 23.58 -21.27 22.10
N LYS A 474 22.57 -21.70 21.34
CA LYS A 474 22.73 -22.78 20.32
C LYS A 474 23.27 -22.26 18.99
N TRP A 475 23.15 -20.96 18.73
CA TRP A 475 23.42 -20.40 17.40
C TRP A 475 24.23 -19.08 17.38
N GLU A 476 24.28 -18.35 18.48
CA GLU A 476 24.94 -17.03 18.56
C GLU A 476 26.40 -17.09 18.04
N THR A 477 27.20 -18.01 18.55
CA THR A 477 28.63 -18.14 18.15
C THR A 477 28.77 -18.47 16.67
N GLU A 478 27.89 -19.31 16.12
CA GLU A 478 27.94 -19.66 14.70
C GLU A 478 27.61 -18.47 13.79
N VAL A 479 26.59 -17.67 14.16
CA VAL A 479 26.20 -16.47 13.43
C VAL A 479 27.32 -15.41 13.43
N ILE A 480 27.92 -15.14 14.59
CA ILE A 480 29.08 -14.21 14.69
C ILE A 480 30.22 -14.70 13.81
N ARG A 481 30.54 -16.01 13.87
CA ARG A 481 31.65 -16.60 13.11
C ARG A 481 31.41 -16.59 11.60
N SER A 482 30.16 -16.86 11.16
CA SER A 482 29.82 -16.88 9.73
C SER A 482 29.69 -15.49 9.12
N GLY A 483 29.33 -14.49 9.91
CA GLY A 483 29.05 -13.14 9.43
C GLY A 483 27.79 -13.05 8.58
N SER A 484 26.88 -14.04 8.65
CA SER A 484 25.62 -14.03 7.89
C SER A 484 24.80 -12.77 8.18
N PRO A 485 24.41 -11.97 7.17
CA PRO A 485 23.70 -10.71 7.38
C PRO A 485 22.37 -10.90 8.12
N ASP A 486 21.52 -11.83 7.68
CA ASP A 486 20.24 -12.13 8.34
C ASP A 486 20.43 -12.79 9.71
N GLY A 487 21.52 -13.55 9.89
CA GLY A 487 21.90 -14.09 11.19
C GLY A 487 22.31 -13.01 12.19
N LEU A 488 23.14 -12.05 11.77
CA LEU A 488 23.54 -10.90 12.61
C LEU A 488 22.33 -10.00 12.91
N LEU A 489 21.41 -9.84 11.97
CA LEU A 489 20.15 -9.14 12.22
C LEU A 489 19.29 -9.89 13.27
N ALA A 490 19.17 -11.23 13.17
CA ALA A 490 18.51 -12.03 14.21
C ALA A 490 19.17 -11.81 15.60
N LEU A 491 20.51 -11.82 15.64
CA LEU A 491 21.25 -11.58 16.88
C LEU A 491 21.02 -10.16 17.44
N ALA A 492 20.94 -9.16 16.56
CA ALA A 492 20.58 -7.79 16.95
C ALA A 492 19.17 -7.73 17.59
N ARG A 493 18.24 -8.54 17.11
CA ARG A 493 16.83 -8.53 17.55
C ARG A 493 16.60 -9.25 18.88
N VAL A 494 17.28 -10.37 19.11
CA VAL A 494 17.02 -11.22 20.30
C VAL A 494 18.25 -11.45 21.18
N GLY A 495 19.42 -10.93 20.79
CA GLY A 495 20.63 -11.03 21.56
C GLY A 495 20.61 -10.16 22.82
N THR A 496 21.62 -10.33 23.66
CA THR A 496 21.75 -9.56 24.90
C THR A 496 22.75 -8.41 24.72
N PRO A 497 22.82 -7.44 25.65
CA PRO A 497 23.88 -6.41 25.63
C PRO A 497 25.28 -6.96 25.58
N ALA A 498 25.50 -8.21 26.03
CA ALA A 498 26.82 -8.88 25.98
C ALA A 498 27.21 -9.26 24.55
N SER A 499 26.23 -9.57 23.69
CA SER A 499 26.43 -9.94 22.27
C SER A 499 26.77 -8.74 21.37
N GLN A 500 26.51 -7.52 21.83
CA GLN A 500 26.56 -6.32 20.99
C GLN A 500 27.96 -6.04 20.41
N ALA A 501 28.99 -6.14 21.22
CA ALA A 501 30.36 -5.82 20.78
C ALA A 501 30.83 -6.76 19.67
N ASP A 502 30.62 -8.07 19.84
CA ASP A 502 31.02 -9.09 18.88
C ASP A 502 30.17 -8.98 17.57
N LEU A 503 28.88 -8.71 17.70
CA LEU A 503 27.98 -8.45 16.55
C LEU A 503 28.49 -7.24 15.73
N VAL A 504 28.75 -6.11 16.39
CA VAL A 504 29.20 -4.88 15.73
C VAL A 504 30.56 -5.08 15.07
N GLU A 505 31.47 -5.80 15.73
CA GLU A 505 32.77 -6.14 15.16
C GLU A 505 32.61 -7.01 13.92
N ALA A 506 31.79 -8.06 13.97
CA ALA A 506 31.48 -8.92 12.80
C ALA A 506 30.92 -8.14 11.62
N VAL A 507 29.95 -7.23 11.86
CA VAL A 507 29.40 -6.36 10.80
C VAL A 507 30.48 -5.45 10.20
N CYS A 508 31.24 -4.76 11.03
CA CYS A 508 32.28 -3.82 10.57
C CYS A 508 33.42 -4.52 9.82
N GLU A 509 33.81 -5.71 10.24
CA GLU A 509 34.81 -6.51 9.53
C GLU A 509 34.29 -7.02 8.18
N SER A 510 33.04 -7.48 8.11
CA SER A 510 32.42 -7.89 6.84
C SER A 510 32.37 -6.73 5.84
N ILE A 511 32.00 -5.52 6.29
CA ILE A 511 32.00 -4.31 5.45
C ILE A 511 33.41 -3.96 4.96
N LYS A 512 34.42 -4.01 5.83
CA LYS A 512 35.82 -3.67 5.50
C LYS A 512 36.48 -4.65 4.52
N GLN A 513 36.06 -5.91 4.53
CA GLN A 513 36.56 -6.93 3.58
C GLN A 513 36.17 -6.67 2.14
N GLY A 514 35.19 -5.78 1.88
CA GLY A 514 35.09 -5.06 0.63
C GLY A 514 34.47 -5.82 -0.55
N GLN A 515 33.47 -6.68 -0.36
CA GLN A 515 32.64 -7.29 -1.43
C GLN A 515 31.17 -7.40 -1.00
N VAL A 516 30.66 -6.33 -0.39
CA VAL A 516 29.28 -6.29 0.11
C VAL A 516 28.41 -5.69 -0.97
N ASP A 517 27.44 -6.45 -1.47
CA ASP A 517 26.41 -5.91 -2.36
C ASP A 517 25.46 -4.98 -1.57
N ASP A 518 24.65 -4.24 -2.28
CA ASP A 518 23.76 -3.23 -1.70
C ASP A 518 22.76 -3.83 -0.70
N GLN A 519 22.14 -4.98 -1.03
CA GLN A 519 21.20 -5.66 -0.14
C GLN A 519 21.85 -6.13 1.16
N THR A 520 23.04 -6.68 1.07
CA THR A 520 23.84 -7.09 2.23
C THR A 520 24.24 -5.89 3.08
N LEU A 521 24.66 -4.78 2.44
CA LEU A 521 24.98 -3.54 3.16
C LEU A 521 23.75 -3.02 3.91
N LEU A 522 22.59 -2.93 3.28
CA LEU A 522 21.34 -2.51 3.92
C LEU A 522 20.99 -3.40 5.13
N THR A 523 21.18 -4.72 5.01
CA THR A 523 20.95 -5.65 6.13
C THR A 523 21.92 -5.40 7.29
N PHE A 524 23.20 -5.14 7.02
CA PHE A 524 24.18 -4.79 8.05
C PHE A 524 23.88 -3.46 8.72
N LEU A 525 23.50 -2.43 7.94
CA LEU A 525 23.10 -1.14 8.50
C LEU A 525 21.89 -1.30 9.41
N ARG A 526 20.90 -2.10 8.98
CA ARG A 526 19.73 -2.43 9.80
C ARG A 526 20.10 -3.20 11.07
N ALA A 527 21.01 -4.16 10.98
CA ALA A 527 21.49 -4.90 12.16
C ALA A 527 22.16 -3.98 13.19
N LEU A 528 22.94 -2.97 12.75
CA LEU A 528 23.52 -1.96 13.64
C LEU A 528 22.43 -1.11 14.31
N GLN A 529 21.47 -0.60 13.56
CA GLN A 529 20.34 0.16 14.11
C GLN A 529 19.61 -0.64 15.19
N ILE A 530 19.19 -1.87 14.86
CA ILE A 530 18.46 -2.75 15.78
C ILE A 530 19.30 -3.06 17.03
N SER A 531 20.60 -3.32 16.87
CA SER A 531 21.49 -3.56 18.00
C SER A 531 21.54 -2.34 18.94
N PHE A 532 21.66 -1.13 18.41
CA PHE A 532 21.70 0.10 19.23
C PHE A 532 20.36 0.37 19.93
N ILE A 533 19.25 0.01 19.31
CA ILE A 533 17.92 0.15 19.89
C ILE A 533 17.66 -0.89 20.99
N ARG A 534 17.90 -2.17 20.70
CA ARG A 534 17.45 -3.29 21.55
C ARG A 534 18.48 -3.76 22.56
N GLN A 535 19.77 -3.65 22.23
CA GLN A 535 20.86 -4.07 23.12
C GLN A 535 21.46 -2.90 23.91
N GLY A 536 20.99 -1.68 23.64
CA GLY A 536 21.37 -0.46 24.33
C GLY A 536 22.52 0.31 23.65
N GLU A 537 22.87 1.46 24.21
CA GLU A 537 23.91 2.34 23.67
C GLU A 537 25.28 1.63 23.66
N PRO A 538 25.97 1.57 22.51
CA PRO A 538 27.28 0.93 22.42
C PRO A 538 28.36 1.67 23.24
N LYS A 539 29.36 0.92 23.69
CA LYS A 539 30.52 1.51 24.35
C LYS A 539 31.28 2.45 23.40
N LYS A 540 31.92 3.49 23.94
CA LYS A 540 32.69 4.49 23.15
C LYS A 540 33.66 3.86 22.14
N GLY A 541 34.38 2.79 22.52
CA GLY A 541 35.28 2.10 21.59
C GLY A 541 34.57 1.51 20.39
N THR A 542 33.39 0.91 20.59
CA THR A 542 32.52 0.34 19.56
C THR A 542 32.00 1.45 18.64
N LEU A 543 31.53 2.58 19.19
CA LEU A 543 31.06 3.75 18.42
C LEU A 543 32.15 4.29 17.49
N ILE A 544 33.42 4.35 17.94
CA ILE A 544 34.56 4.80 17.11
C ILE A 544 34.74 3.88 15.90
N ILE A 545 34.70 2.55 16.13
CA ILE A 545 34.85 1.56 15.05
C ILE A 545 33.74 1.69 14.02
N VAL A 546 32.49 1.81 14.49
CA VAL A 546 31.32 1.98 13.61
C VAL A 546 31.44 3.28 12.80
N ASN A 547 31.72 4.39 13.48
CA ASN A 547 31.84 5.69 12.83
C ASN A 547 32.93 5.67 11.75
N ASP A 548 34.15 5.15 12.06
CA ASP A 548 35.24 5.05 11.08
C ASP A 548 34.85 4.17 9.88
N THR A 549 34.12 3.08 10.12
CA THR A 549 33.68 2.17 9.06
C THR A 549 32.62 2.84 8.16
N LEU A 550 31.53 3.36 8.73
CA LEU A 550 30.41 3.91 7.98
C LEU A 550 30.73 5.25 7.31
N ASN A 551 31.55 6.08 7.97
CA ASN A 551 31.94 7.39 7.44
C ASN A 551 32.65 7.32 6.08
N ARG A 552 33.35 6.21 5.78
CA ARG A 552 34.02 5.98 4.49
C ARG A 552 33.07 5.58 3.37
N LEU A 553 31.89 5.06 3.71
CA LEU A 553 30.88 4.62 2.76
C LEU A 553 29.95 5.74 2.30
N TYR A 554 29.87 6.85 3.05
CA TYR A 554 28.93 7.93 2.75
C TYR A 554 29.61 9.05 1.94
N PRO A 555 29.05 9.50 0.78
CA PRO A 555 27.87 8.93 0.15
C PRO A 555 28.14 7.59 -0.53
N ALA A 556 27.15 6.68 -0.47
CA ALA A 556 27.13 5.39 -1.16
C ALA A 556 26.57 5.53 -2.58
N LEU A 557 26.61 4.44 -3.36
CA LEU A 557 26.07 4.43 -4.72
C LEU A 557 24.54 4.39 -4.75
N SER A 558 23.91 3.64 -3.84
CA SER A 558 22.46 3.53 -3.77
C SER A 558 21.85 4.61 -2.88
N ARG A 559 20.65 5.04 -3.23
CA ARG A 559 19.86 5.97 -2.43
C ARG A 559 19.50 5.37 -1.08
N GLU A 560 19.06 4.13 -1.07
CA GLU A 560 18.63 3.40 0.12
C GLU A 560 19.78 3.31 1.14
N ALA A 561 20.98 2.97 0.70
CA ALA A 561 22.16 2.98 1.56
C ALA A 561 22.50 4.38 2.07
N ASN A 562 22.32 5.42 1.25
CA ASN A 562 22.53 6.81 1.70
C ASN A 562 21.52 7.24 2.76
N HIS A 563 20.27 6.80 2.67
CA HIS A 563 19.26 7.08 3.70
C HIS A 563 19.67 6.44 5.04
N GLU A 564 20.00 5.15 5.05
CA GLU A 564 20.39 4.45 6.28
C GLU A 564 21.72 4.95 6.86
N LEU A 565 22.70 5.25 6.00
CA LEU A 565 23.97 5.85 6.43
C LEU A 565 23.76 7.25 7.00
N CYS A 566 22.87 8.06 6.40
CA CYS A 566 22.56 9.39 6.93
C CYS A 566 22.02 9.30 8.36
N GLU A 567 21.02 8.44 8.61
CA GLU A 567 20.45 8.24 9.94
C GLU A 567 21.51 7.79 10.95
N LEU A 568 22.29 6.75 10.63
CA LEU A 568 23.34 6.23 11.50
C LEU A 568 24.44 7.27 11.79
N LEU A 569 24.90 7.99 10.76
CA LEU A 569 25.96 8.99 10.92
C LEU A 569 25.49 10.23 11.67
N VAL A 570 24.22 10.60 11.56
CA VAL A 570 23.60 11.62 12.41
C VAL A 570 23.52 11.16 13.85
N TYR A 571 23.05 9.93 14.10
CA TYR A 571 23.04 9.33 15.44
C TYR A 571 24.43 9.28 16.08
N LEU A 572 25.46 8.98 15.28
CA LEU A 572 26.87 8.91 15.73
C LEU A 572 27.55 10.30 15.87
N GLU A 573 26.85 11.39 15.67
CA GLU A 573 27.37 12.78 15.64
C GLU A 573 28.63 12.92 14.76
N THR A 574 28.60 12.30 13.56
CA THR A 574 29.78 12.23 12.68
C THR A 574 30.20 13.62 12.17
N PRO A 575 31.48 13.97 12.25
CA PRO A 575 31.96 15.24 11.69
C PRO A 575 31.69 15.37 10.18
N HIS A 576 31.36 16.60 9.73
CA HIS A 576 31.11 16.93 8.32
C HIS A 576 29.88 16.27 7.68
N ILE A 577 29.01 15.65 8.49
CA ILE A 577 27.77 15.04 7.96
C ILE A 577 26.88 16.08 7.25
N ILE A 578 26.81 17.32 7.77
CA ILE A 578 25.97 18.39 7.22
C ILE A 578 26.33 18.67 5.76
N ASP A 579 27.61 18.93 5.44
CA ASP A 579 28.00 19.31 4.08
C ASP A 579 27.72 18.20 3.07
N ARG A 580 28.05 16.96 3.42
CA ARG A 580 27.83 15.80 2.53
C ARG A 580 26.36 15.55 2.28
N THR A 581 25.54 15.63 3.32
CA THR A 581 24.09 15.44 3.20
C THR A 581 23.44 16.61 2.45
N LEU A 582 23.87 17.86 2.67
CA LEU A 582 23.38 19.00 1.88
C LEU A 582 23.74 18.87 0.40
N THR A 583 24.91 18.33 0.07
CA THR A 583 25.30 18.08 -1.33
C THR A 583 24.37 17.04 -1.98
N LEU A 584 24.12 15.91 -1.32
CA LEU A 584 23.14 14.91 -1.81
C LEU A 584 21.74 15.50 -1.98
N LEU A 585 21.32 16.33 -1.03
CA LEU A 585 20.01 17.00 -1.07
C LEU A 585 19.91 17.98 -2.26
N GLU A 586 20.95 18.73 -2.55
CA GLU A 586 21.01 19.70 -3.66
C GLU A 586 21.03 19.02 -5.03
N GLU A 587 21.67 17.85 -5.13
CA GLU A 587 21.77 17.06 -6.35
C GLU A 587 20.49 16.25 -6.62
N SER A 588 19.70 15.89 -5.57
CA SER A 588 18.50 15.08 -5.73
C SER A 588 17.35 15.84 -6.41
N THR A 589 16.59 15.10 -7.20
CA THR A 589 15.32 15.54 -7.80
C THR A 589 14.11 14.82 -7.20
N ASP A 590 14.31 13.94 -6.21
CA ASP A 590 13.28 13.12 -5.59
C ASP A 590 12.83 13.71 -4.25
N THR A 591 11.53 13.92 -4.07
CA THR A 591 10.96 14.47 -2.83
C THR A 591 11.20 13.57 -1.61
N ARG A 592 11.38 12.28 -1.83
CA ARG A 592 11.70 11.32 -0.75
C ARG A 592 13.09 11.60 -0.17
N ASP A 593 14.07 11.90 -1.01
CA ASP A 593 15.39 12.32 -0.55
C ASP A 593 15.31 13.66 0.20
N TRP A 594 14.56 14.60 -0.33
CA TRP A 594 14.39 15.90 0.33
C TRP A 594 13.78 15.74 1.71
N SER A 595 12.68 15.00 1.83
CA SER A 595 12.03 14.77 3.12
C SER A 595 12.95 14.02 4.09
N HIS A 596 13.65 12.99 3.62
CA HIS A 596 14.57 12.22 4.45
C HIS A 596 15.70 13.07 5.00
N TYR A 597 16.50 13.68 4.12
CA TYR A 597 17.67 14.44 4.54
C TYR A 597 17.33 15.70 5.36
N LEU A 598 16.26 16.41 5.00
CA LEU A 598 15.80 17.57 5.78
C LEU A 598 15.37 17.16 7.20
N VAL A 599 14.66 16.03 7.33
CA VAL A 599 14.22 15.51 8.63
C VAL A 599 15.40 15.09 9.48
N TYR A 600 16.36 14.35 8.93
CA TYR A 600 17.50 13.88 9.73
C TYR A 600 18.51 14.98 10.06
N LEU A 601 18.79 15.93 9.15
CA LEU A 601 19.69 17.07 9.44
C LEU A 601 19.20 17.94 10.60
N ARG A 602 17.91 18.00 10.90
CA ARG A 602 17.37 18.75 12.05
C ARG A 602 17.88 18.27 13.41
N TYR A 603 18.31 17.01 13.50
CA TYR A 603 18.88 16.44 14.74
C TYR A 603 20.34 16.78 14.96
N VAL A 604 21.02 17.35 13.96
CA VAL A 604 22.42 17.72 14.09
C VAL A 604 22.50 19.05 14.84
N GLU A 605 23.03 18.99 16.08
CA GLU A 605 23.12 20.19 16.93
C GLU A 605 24.37 21.05 16.64
N LYS A 606 25.48 20.41 16.26
CA LYS A 606 26.79 21.07 16.13
C LYS A 606 27.24 21.17 14.67
N GLY A 607 28.08 22.15 14.39
CA GLY A 607 28.71 22.28 13.08
C GLY A 607 27.92 23.12 12.06
N TRP A 608 26.82 23.72 12.45
CA TRP A 608 26.12 24.68 11.62
C TRP A 608 26.89 26.00 11.46
N THR A 609 26.98 26.50 10.24
CA THR A 609 27.46 27.84 9.87
C THR A 609 26.35 28.58 9.13
N THR A 610 26.45 29.89 9.00
CA THR A 610 25.48 30.71 8.23
C THR A 610 25.31 30.18 6.80
N GLU A 611 26.41 29.76 6.15
CA GLU A 611 26.38 29.21 4.80
C GLU A 611 25.61 27.87 4.76
N ARG A 612 25.84 26.95 5.73
CA ARG A 612 25.12 25.68 5.83
C ARG A 612 23.63 25.89 6.12
N ARG A 613 23.29 26.86 6.97
CA ARG A 613 21.91 27.27 7.24
C ARG A 613 21.24 27.81 5.99
N GLU A 614 21.94 28.59 5.18
CA GLU A 614 21.44 29.12 3.91
C GLU A 614 21.13 27.99 2.92
N ARG A 615 22.05 27.03 2.75
CA ARG A 615 21.87 25.86 1.90
C ARG A 615 20.65 25.04 2.35
N TYR A 616 20.52 24.76 3.64
CA TYR A 616 19.39 24.03 4.22
C TYR A 616 18.07 24.76 3.96
N LEU A 617 17.98 26.06 4.18
CA LEU A 617 16.77 26.86 3.95
C LEU A 617 16.39 26.94 2.46
N LYS A 618 17.39 26.99 1.56
CA LYS A 618 17.13 26.93 0.11
C LYS A 618 16.51 25.58 -0.28
N ALA A 619 17.07 24.51 0.22
CA ALA A 619 16.54 23.16 0.00
C ALA A 619 15.11 22.99 0.57
N LEU A 620 14.89 23.51 1.78
CA LEU A 620 13.57 23.51 2.42
C LEU A 620 12.54 24.31 1.61
N ARG A 621 12.94 25.45 1.04
CA ARG A 621 12.06 26.24 0.17
C ARG A 621 11.64 25.47 -1.07
N ARG A 622 12.58 24.76 -1.70
CA ARG A 622 12.29 23.88 -2.84
C ARG A 622 11.35 22.73 -2.44
N PHE A 623 11.55 22.15 -1.26
CA PHE A 623 10.67 21.14 -0.71
C PHE A 623 9.23 21.66 -0.52
N GLU A 624 9.05 22.88 -0.03
CA GLU A 624 7.74 23.51 0.15
C GLU A 624 6.98 23.79 -1.15
N GLU A 625 7.68 23.89 -2.28
CA GLU A 625 7.06 24.11 -3.60
C GLU A 625 6.36 22.85 -4.15
N PHE A 626 6.62 21.68 -3.58
CA PHE A 626 5.99 20.45 -4.04
C PHE A 626 4.58 20.27 -3.45
N PRO A 627 3.58 19.93 -4.29
CA PRO A 627 2.20 19.78 -3.85
C PRO A 627 1.93 18.42 -3.20
N GLY A 628 2.68 18.04 -2.19
CA GLY A 628 2.57 16.77 -1.50
C GLY A 628 1.30 16.60 -0.66
N GLY A 629 1.17 15.50 0.07
CA GLY A 629 0.09 15.17 0.97
C GLY A 629 -0.11 16.15 2.12
N ARG A 630 -1.24 16.03 2.81
CA ARG A 630 -1.51 16.87 3.98
C ARG A 630 -0.37 16.80 5.01
N TRP A 631 0.19 15.61 5.22
CA TRP A 631 1.34 15.44 6.11
C TRP A 631 2.64 15.93 5.49
N TYR A 632 2.77 15.90 4.16
CA TYR A 632 3.88 16.54 3.47
C TYR A 632 3.93 18.05 3.76
N VAL A 633 2.80 18.73 3.54
CA VAL A 633 2.67 20.17 3.80
C VAL A 633 2.96 20.48 5.28
N ARG A 634 2.42 19.67 6.19
CA ARG A 634 2.65 19.82 7.63
C ARG A 634 4.12 19.63 7.99
N THR A 635 4.77 18.59 7.45
CA THR A 635 6.20 18.30 7.65
C THR A 635 7.05 19.50 7.19
N ALA A 636 6.75 20.07 6.03
CA ALA A 636 7.46 21.26 5.52
C ALA A 636 7.32 22.46 6.48
N GLN A 637 6.10 22.69 6.99
CA GLN A 637 5.83 23.78 7.95
C GLN A 637 6.56 23.57 9.29
N ASP A 638 6.57 22.34 9.82
CA ASP A 638 7.23 22.01 11.08
C ASP A 638 8.75 22.15 10.93
N LEU A 639 9.35 21.63 9.84
CA LEU A 639 10.77 21.81 9.51
C LEU A 639 11.17 23.27 9.42
N ARG A 640 10.36 24.11 8.75
CA ARG A 640 10.62 25.55 8.66
C ARG A 640 10.57 26.22 10.02
N THR A 641 9.56 25.94 10.79
CA THR A 641 9.38 26.54 12.13
C THR A 641 10.60 26.26 13.00
N GLU A 642 11.07 25.01 13.00
CA GLU A 642 12.26 24.61 13.77
C GLU A 642 13.56 25.19 13.20
N ALA A 643 13.73 25.16 11.87
CA ALA A 643 14.91 25.73 11.24
C ALA A 643 15.07 27.23 11.54
N VAL A 644 13.97 28.00 11.48
CA VAL A 644 13.96 29.44 11.79
C VAL A 644 14.19 29.69 13.28
N ALA A 645 13.62 28.86 14.15
CA ALA A 645 13.82 28.95 15.60
C ALA A 645 15.29 28.70 16.02
N ALA A 646 15.99 27.83 15.27
CA ALA A 646 17.39 27.51 15.52
C ALA A 646 18.40 28.58 15.08
N LEU A 647 17.96 29.65 14.38
CA LEU A 647 18.83 30.73 13.92
C LEU A 647 19.07 31.77 15.00
N THR A 648 20.32 32.27 15.09
CA THR A 648 20.66 33.48 15.82
C THR A 648 20.08 34.73 15.15
N GLU A 649 19.93 35.84 15.88
CA GLU A 649 19.43 37.08 15.32
C GLU A 649 20.33 37.64 14.16
N SER A 650 21.63 37.37 14.25
CA SER A 650 22.58 37.75 13.17
C SER A 650 22.36 36.95 11.90
N GLU A 651 22.10 35.63 12.03
CA GLU A 651 21.77 34.76 10.89
C GLU A 651 20.43 35.15 10.26
N LYS A 652 19.41 35.40 11.08
CA LYS A 652 18.10 35.88 10.60
C LYS A 652 18.22 37.15 9.77
N ALA A 653 19.05 38.14 10.20
CA ALA A 653 19.26 39.37 9.46
C ALA A 653 19.90 39.13 8.09
N GLY A 654 20.79 38.14 7.95
CA GLY A 654 21.43 37.77 6.69
C GLY A 654 20.57 36.91 5.75
N LEU A 655 19.53 36.23 6.27
CA LEU A 655 18.73 35.24 5.55
C LEU A 655 17.25 35.63 5.38
N THR A 656 16.92 36.93 5.52
CA THR A 656 15.55 37.47 5.62
C THR A 656 14.60 36.96 4.53
N ASP A 657 15.06 36.79 3.28
CA ASP A 657 14.21 36.33 2.17
C ASP A 657 13.93 34.81 2.25
N LEU A 658 14.84 34.03 2.85
CA LEU A 658 14.71 32.62 3.01
C LEU A 658 13.88 32.23 4.24
N LEU A 659 13.64 33.15 5.17
CA LEU A 659 12.81 32.89 6.36
C LEU A 659 11.32 32.80 6.03
N LYS A 660 10.89 33.37 4.93
CA LYS A 660 9.51 33.29 4.46
C LYS A 660 9.27 31.93 3.80
N PRO A 661 8.11 31.29 4.02
CA PRO A 661 7.74 30.11 3.27
C PRO A 661 7.69 30.40 1.77
N ALA A 662 7.85 29.36 0.95
CA ALA A 662 7.57 29.48 -0.48
C ALA A 662 6.13 29.97 -0.67
N ASN A 663 5.93 30.86 -1.64
CA ASN A 663 4.60 31.43 -1.85
C ASN A 663 3.67 30.37 -2.44
N PRO A 664 2.65 29.88 -1.73
CA PRO A 664 1.75 28.85 -2.24
C PRO A 664 0.85 29.35 -3.38
N GLU A 665 0.84 30.65 -3.69
CA GLU A 665 0.02 31.23 -4.76
C GLU A 665 0.46 30.85 -6.19
N VAL A 666 1.58 30.15 -6.34
CA VAL A 666 2.05 29.67 -7.66
C VAL A 666 1.61 28.23 -7.97
N ILE A 667 1.06 27.53 -7.00
CA ILE A 667 0.43 26.23 -7.25
C ILE A 667 -1.01 26.51 -7.70
N PRO A 668 -1.34 26.32 -9.00
CA PRO A 668 -2.73 26.47 -9.42
C PRO A 668 -3.58 25.49 -8.62
N PRO A 669 -4.83 25.87 -8.30
CA PRO A 669 -5.73 24.92 -7.68
C PRO A 669 -5.74 23.64 -8.55
N PRO A 670 -5.78 22.46 -7.93
CA PRO A 670 -5.79 21.21 -8.68
C PRO A 670 -6.92 21.25 -9.69
N VAL A 671 -6.60 21.00 -10.93
CA VAL A 671 -7.57 20.84 -12.00
C VAL A 671 -8.18 19.47 -11.81
N THR A 672 -9.35 19.43 -11.20
CA THR A 672 -10.13 18.21 -11.05
C THR A 672 -11.25 18.18 -12.07
N VAL A 673 -11.46 17.06 -12.70
CA VAL A 673 -12.74 16.79 -13.38
C VAL A 673 -13.80 16.71 -12.28
N ASP A 674 -14.81 17.58 -12.36
CA ASP A 674 -15.96 17.50 -11.47
C ASP A 674 -16.55 16.07 -11.57
N PRO A 675 -16.64 15.32 -10.47
CA PRO A 675 -17.20 13.96 -10.49
C PRO A 675 -18.60 13.88 -11.10
N ALA A 676 -19.38 14.96 -11.00
CA ALA A 676 -20.68 15.07 -11.65
C ALA A 676 -20.59 15.08 -13.19
N ASN A 677 -19.44 15.38 -13.75
CA ASN A 677 -19.17 15.43 -15.18
C ASN A 677 -18.31 14.26 -15.67
N TYR A 678 -18.04 13.25 -14.84
CA TYR A 678 -17.28 12.08 -15.27
C TYR A 678 -18.07 11.27 -16.29
N VAL A 679 -17.43 10.99 -17.42
CA VAL A 679 -18.03 10.24 -18.53
C VAL A 679 -17.39 8.86 -18.63
N GLU A 680 -16.07 8.79 -18.78
CA GLU A 680 -15.36 7.53 -19.02
C GLU A 680 -13.88 7.65 -18.62
N ASP A 681 -13.27 6.55 -18.21
CA ASP A 681 -11.81 6.45 -18.05
C ASP A 681 -11.18 6.06 -19.39
N TRP A 682 -10.97 7.07 -20.22
CA TRP A 682 -10.53 6.92 -21.59
C TRP A 682 -9.17 6.27 -21.72
N LYS A 683 -9.08 5.24 -22.57
CA LYS A 683 -7.85 4.57 -22.96
C LYS A 683 -7.51 4.87 -24.42
N LEU A 684 -6.24 4.83 -24.77
CA LEU A 684 -5.79 5.06 -26.15
C LEU A 684 -6.43 4.09 -27.15
N GLY A 685 -6.75 2.87 -26.71
CA GLY A 685 -7.45 1.84 -27.49
C GLY A 685 -8.84 2.21 -27.94
N ASP A 686 -9.56 3.05 -27.14
CA ASP A 686 -10.94 3.46 -27.44
C ASP A 686 -11.05 4.36 -28.66
N PHE A 687 -9.92 4.95 -29.07
CA PHE A 687 -9.79 5.86 -30.20
C PHE A 687 -8.99 5.26 -31.37
N ALA A 688 -8.66 3.97 -31.33
CA ALA A 688 -7.73 3.34 -32.28
C ALA A 688 -8.12 3.52 -33.76
N ASN A 689 -9.43 3.63 -34.05
CA ASN A 689 -9.97 3.77 -35.41
C ASN A 689 -10.37 5.21 -35.78
N ASP A 690 -10.28 6.17 -34.84
CA ASP A 690 -10.87 7.51 -34.97
C ASP A 690 -9.84 8.62 -35.19
N LEU A 691 -8.53 8.29 -35.02
CA LEU A 691 -7.42 9.25 -35.12
C LEU A 691 -6.85 9.38 -36.56
N GLY A 692 -7.67 9.06 -37.54
CA GLY A 692 -7.31 9.11 -38.96
C GLY A 692 -7.68 10.42 -39.68
N PRO A 693 -7.76 10.44 -41.03
CA PRO A 693 -8.06 11.63 -41.83
C PRO A 693 -9.37 12.36 -41.48
N THR A 694 -10.33 11.66 -40.88
CA THR A 694 -11.61 12.22 -40.44
C THR A 694 -11.48 13.29 -39.36
N LEU A 695 -10.34 13.36 -38.66
CA LEU A 695 -10.07 14.43 -37.67
C LEU A 695 -10.01 15.84 -38.30
N THR A 696 -9.66 15.95 -39.58
CA THR A 696 -9.58 17.26 -40.27
C THR A 696 -10.93 17.85 -40.58
N GLU A 697 -12.02 17.08 -40.50
CA GLU A 697 -13.39 17.50 -40.77
C GLU A 697 -14.17 17.90 -39.50
N ARG A 698 -13.51 17.88 -38.34
CA ARG A 698 -14.14 18.12 -37.04
C ARG A 698 -14.26 19.63 -36.70
N ASP A 699 -15.17 19.95 -35.77
CA ASP A 699 -15.39 21.32 -35.32
C ASP A 699 -14.31 21.79 -34.33
N LEU A 700 -13.39 22.62 -34.83
CA LEU A 700 -12.31 23.17 -34.01
C LEU A 700 -12.83 24.11 -32.91
N LYS A 701 -14.01 24.69 -33.02
CA LYS A 701 -14.62 25.50 -31.93
C LYS A 701 -15.13 24.62 -30.81
N SER A 702 -15.72 23.48 -31.13
CA SER A 702 -16.05 22.44 -30.14
C SER A 702 -14.81 21.91 -29.48
N GLY A 703 -13.71 21.71 -30.21
CA GLY A 703 -12.42 21.30 -29.69
C GLY A 703 -11.81 22.34 -28.72
N GLN A 704 -11.87 23.64 -29.08
CA GLN A 704 -11.45 24.71 -28.17
C GLN A 704 -12.31 24.73 -26.90
N LYS A 705 -13.61 24.51 -27.00
CA LYS A 705 -14.49 24.42 -25.83
C LYS A 705 -14.11 23.24 -24.96
N ALA A 706 -13.85 22.07 -25.56
CA ALA A 706 -13.38 20.88 -24.85
C ALA A 706 -12.02 21.11 -24.16
N PHE A 707 -11.11 21.88 -24.79
CA PHE A 707 -9.82 22.31 -24.21
C PHE A 707 -10.01 23.09 -22.89
N HIS A 708 -11.00 23.97 -22.87
CA HIS A 708 -11.36 24.73 -21.66
C HIS A 708 -12.09 23.85 -20.64
N GLN A 709 -13.00 22.98 -21.07
CA GLN A 709 -13.73 22.05 -20.19
C GLN A 709 -12.79 21.06 -19.47
N ALA A 710 -11.79 20.55 -20.19
CA ALA A 710 -10.74 19.71 -19.62
C ALA A 710 -9.66 20.50 -18.85
N ALA A 711 -9.91 21.83 -18.66
CA ALA A 711 -9.03 22.76 -17.96
C ALA A 711 -7.59 22.85 -18.49
N CYS A 712 -7.32 22.42 -19.70
CA CYS A 712 -6.02 22.53 -20.36
C CYS A 712 -5.51 23.98 -20.39
N ALA A 713 -6.43 24.93 -20.60
CA ALA A 713 -6.17 26.38 -20.63
C ALA A 713 -5.60 26.95 -19.32
N ALA A 714 -5.74 26.24 -18.18
CA ALA A 714 -5.16 26.68 -16.93
C ALA A 714 -3.64 26.58 -16.90
N CYS A 715 -3.07 25.67 -17.71
CA CYS A 715 -1.64 25.38 -17.71
C CYS A 715 -0.97 25.69 -19.05
N HIS A 716 -1.69 25.54 -20.16
CA HIS A 716 -1.14 25.60 -21.51
C HIS A 716 -1.59 26.86 -22.27
N ARG A 717 -0.62 27.52 -22.88
CA ARG A 717 -0.87 28.62 -23.83
C ARG A 717 -1.14 28.05 -25.21
N VAL A 718 -2.09 28.71 -25.93
CA VAL A 718 -2.39 28.46 -27.36
C VAL A 718 -2.50 29.79 -28.07
N ALA A 719 -1.81 29.96 -29.18
CA ALA A 719 -1.86 31.21 -29.97
C ALA A 719 -3.31 31.45 -30.46
N GLY A 720 -3.75 32.68 -30.35
CA GLY A 720 -5.12 33.06 -30.76
C GLY A 720 -6.21 32.82 -29.73
N ASP A 721 -5.89 32.18 -28.58
CA ASP A 721 -6.81 32.03 -27.47
C ASP A 721 -6.47 33.00 -26.32
N PRO A 722 -7.21 34.12 -26.16
CA PRO A 722 -6.93 35.12 -25.15
C PRO A 722 -6.98 34.63 -23.72
N ALA A 723 -7.79 33.59 -23.45
CA ALA A 723 -7.97 33.01 -22.12
C ALA A 723 -6.70 32.26 -21.65
N THR A 724 -5.82 31.91 -22.57
CA THR A 724 -4.57 31.16 -22.27
C THR A 724 -3.31 32.08 -22.21
N THR A 725 -3.45 33.40 -22.38
CA THR A 725 -2.31 34.31 -22.52
C THR A 725 -1.35 34.26 -21.33
N ASN A 726 -1.84 34.05 -20.12
CA ASN A 726 -1.07 34.01 -18.90
C ASN A 726 -0.72 32.59 -18.44
N ALA A 727 -1.06 31.55 -19.21
CA ALA A 727 -0.77 30.16 -18.88
C ALA A 727 0.73 29.87 -19.13
N VAL A 728 1.48 29.58 -18.06
CA VAL A 728 2.94 29.38 -18.09
C VAL A 728 3.40 28.08 -17.43
N LEU A 729 2.46 27.28 -16.94
CA LEU A 729 2.75 26.09 -16.14
C LEU A 729 3.05 24.86 -16.99
N GLY A 730 2.46 24.77 -18.17
CA GLY A 730 2.71 23.73 -19.16
C GLY A 730 3.44 24.28 -20.38
N PRO A 731 3.86 23.40 -21.32
CA PRO A 731 4.42 23.85 -22.59
C PRO A 731 3.42 24.69 -23.38
N ASP A 732 3.96 25.66 -24.14
CA ASP A 732 3.19 26.39 -25.14
C ASP A 732 2.78 25.42 -26.26
N LEU A 733 1.46 25.26 -26.44
CA LEU A 733 0.86 24.37 -27.43
C LEU A 733 0.60 25.08 -28.77
N SER A 734 0.97 26.37 -28.91
CA SER A 734 0.99 27.03 -30.20
C SER A 734 1.88 26.25 -31.18
N GLY A 735 1.33 25.81 -32.31
CA GLY A 735 2.05 25.00 -33.27
C GLY A 735 2.32 23.55 -32.85
N VAL A 736 1.59 23.02 -31.87
CA VAL A 736 1.78 21.65 -31.37
C VAL A 736 1.45 20.59 -32.44
N GLY A 737 0.48 20.85 -33.30
CA GLY A 737 0.09 19.99 -34.43
C GLY A 737 1.17 19.87 -35.52
N SER A 738 2.12 20.84 -35.59
CA SER A 738 3.30 20.70 -36.47
C SER A 738 4.40 19.83 -35.88
N ARG A 739 4.30 19.47 -34.59
CA ARG A 739 5.32 18.73 -33.84
C ARG A 739 4.93 17.31 -33.54
N PHE A 740 3.64 17.05 -33.36
CA PHE A 740 3.10 15.76 -32.93
C PHE A 740 1.87 15.39 -33.73
N ASP A 741 1.75 14.13 -34.09
CA ASP A 741 0.55 13.58 -34.69
C ASP A 741 -0.59 13.41 -33.66
N PRO A 742 -1.86 13.25 -34.13
CA PRO A 742 -3.02 13.16 -33.24
C PRO A 742 -2.96 12.03 -32.20
N ARG A 743 -2.34 10.91 -32.55
CA ARG A 743 -2.20 9.78 -31.64
C ARG A 743 -1.23 10.12 -30.50
N THR A 744 -0.08 10.70 -30.83
CA THR A 744 0.91 11.16 -29.85
C THR A 744 0.34 12.24 -28.94
N LEU A 745 -0.48 13.17 -29.45
CA LEU A 745 -1.17 14.18 -28.66
C LEU A 745 -2.12 13.52 -27.65
N LEU A 746 -2.97 12.60 -28.09
CA LEU A 746 -3.89 11.88 -27.20
C LEU A 746 -3.15 11.03 -26.17
N GLU A 747 -2.11 10.30 -26.57
CA GLU A 747 -1.29 9.50 -25.66
C GLU A 747 -0.63 10.36 -24.59
N SER A 748 -0.14 11.54 -24.93
CA SER A 748 0.45 12.51 -23.98
C SER A 748 -0.59 13.07 -22.98
N ILE A 749 -1.87 13.08 -23.33
CA ILE A 749 -2.95 13.51 -22.45
C ILE A 749 -3.39 12.36 -21.51
N ILE A 750 -3.52 11.16 -22.04
CA ILE A 750 -3.93 9.96 -21.28
C ILE A 750 -2.78 9.51 -20.35
N HIS A 751 -1.55 9.51 -20.87
CA HIS A 751 -0.34 9.08 -20.18
C HIS A 751 0.69 10.20 -20.08
N PRO A 752 0.42 11.26 -19.32
CA PRO A 752 1.25 12.48 -19.31
C PRO A 752 2.66 12.25 -18.76
N SER A 753 2.90 11.14 -18.11
CA SER A 753 4.22 10.76 -17.60
C SER A 753 5.03 9.87 -18.53
N LEU A 754 4.49 9.46 -19.67
CA LEU A 754 5.18 8.56 -20.61
C LEU A 754 6.37 9.25 -21.32
N VAL A 755 6.18 10.50 -21.75
CA VAL A 755 7.23 11.31 -22.36
C VAL A 755 7.17 12.72 -21.80
N ILE A 756 8.17 13.10 -21.00
CA ILE A 756 8.20 14.40 -20.33
C ILE A 756 9.38 15.21 -20.82
N GLY A 757 9.11 16.39 -21.39
CA GLY A 757 10.16 17.35 -21.73
C GLY A 757 10.91 17.80 -20.45
N GLU A 758 12.22 17.89 -20.52
CA GLU A 758 13.12 18.12 -19.38
C GLU A 758 12.72 19.34 -18.51
N LYS A 759 12.23 20.40 -19.12
CA LYS A 759 11.71 21.60 -18.45
C LYS A 759 10.41 21.38 -17.65
N TYR A 760 9.64 20.34 -17.99
CA TYR A 760 8.31 20.08 -17.44
C TYR A 760 8.26 18.78 -16.62
N ARG A 761 9.43 18.23 -16.33
CA ARG A 761 9.56 17.15 -15.37
C ARG A 761 9.15 17.67 -14.00
N ASN A 762 8.28 16.95 -13.36
CA ASN A 762 7.92 17.24 -11.98
C ASN A 762 9.21 17.14 -11.13
N PRO A 763 9.52 18.13 -10.27
CA PRO A 763 10.61 18.01 -9.31
C PRO A 763 10.52 16.76 -8.41
N ALA A 764 9.34 16.18 -8.31
CA ALA A 764 9.10 14.95 -7.55
C ALA A 764 9.72 13.68 -8.14
N GLY A 765 10.21 13.71 -9.38
CA GLY A 765 10.89 12.58 -9.99
C GLY A 765 11.05 12.74 -11.50
N PRO A 766 12.10 12.15 -12.10
CA PRO A 766 12.39 12.28 -13.53
C PRO A 766 11.29 11.71 -14.44
N ASN A 767 10.38 10.90 -13.90
CA ASN A 767 9.35 10.17 -14.64
C ASN A 767 7.92 10.59 -14.31
N VAL A 768 7.70 11.71 -13.60
CA VAL A 768 6.36 12.19 -13.26
C VAL A 768 6.12 13.54 -13.91
N SER A 769 5.03 13.64 -14.66
CA SER A 769 4.57 14.90 -15.26
C SER A 769 3.86 15.77 -14.22
N SER A 770 4.01 17.10 -14.35
CA SER A 770 3.15 18.05 -13.64
C SER A 770 1.73 18.12 -14.22
N MET A 771 1.50 17.58 -15.41
CA MET A 771 0.18 17.45 -16.00
C MET A 771 -0.58 16.26 -15.36
N PRO A 772 -1.79 16.47 -14.80
CA PRO A 772 -2.55 15.38 -14.21
C PRO A 772 -3.07 14.39 -15.24
N PRO A 773 -3.14 13.09 -14.92
CA PRO A 773 -3.90 12.14 -15.72
C PRO A 773 -5.43 12.35 -15.58
N GLY A 774 -6.21 11.82 -16.51
CA GLY A 774 -7.67 11.80 -16.43
C GLY A 774 -8.38 13.14 -16.71
N LEU A 775 -7.68 14.16 -17.19
CA LEU A 775 -8.27 15.47 -17.50
C LEU A 775 -9.42 15.42 -18.52
N ILE A 776 -9.39 14.44 -19.42
CA ILE A 776 -10.41 14.24 -20.45
C ILE A 776 -11.54 13.31 -20.01
N ASN A 777 -11.50 12.75 -18.81
CA ASN A 777 -12.49 11.79 -18.34
C ASN A 777 -13.88 12.39 -18.10
N GLY A 778 -13.99 13.73 -18.10
CA GLY A 778 -15.26 14.48 -18.09
C GLY A 778 -15.78 14.87 -19.47
N LEU A 779 -15.20 14.37 -20.54
CA LEU A 779 -15.61 14.66 -21.91
C LEU A 779 -16.22 13.41 -22.55
N GLU A 780 -17.26 13.61 -23.36
CA GLU A 780 -17.78 12.57 -24.27
C GLU A 780 -16.72 12.24 -25.34
N LYS A 781 -16.75 11.02 -25.89
CA LYS A 781 -15.81 10.56 -26.91
C LYS A 781 -15.63 11.57 -28.06
N GLU A 782 -16.76 12.12 -28.58
CA GLU A 782 -16.76 13.10 -29.65
C GLU A 782 -16.05 14.41 -29.24
N GLN A 783 -16.20 14.83 -27.99
CA GLN A 783 -15.52 16.01 -27.46
C GLN A 783 -14.01 15.78 -27.32
N VAL A 784 -13.59 14.56 -26.95
CA VAL A 784 -12.16 14.20 -26.92
C VAL A 784 -11.58 14.25 -28.33
N LEU A 785 -12.28 13.72 -29.31
CA LEU A 785 -11.84 13.76 -30.71
C LEU A 785 -11.79 15.19 -31.25
N ASP A 786 -12.76 16.05 -30.92
CA ASP A 786 -12.74 17.47 -31.26
C ASP A 786 -11.57 18.22 -30.60
N LEU A 787 -11.26 17.90 -29.33
CA LEU A 787 -10.09 18.41 -28.63
C LEU A 787 -8.79 18.05 -29.36
N ILE A 788 -8.65 16.78 -29.75
CA ILE A 788 -7.44 16.34 -30.48
C ILE A 788 -7.35 17.01 -31.86
N ALA A 789 -8.47 17.17 -32.56
CA ALA A 789 -8.53 17.92 -33.82
C ALA A 789 -8.10 19.40 -33.63
N TYR A 790 -8.58 20.04 -32.57
CA TYR A 790 -8.19 21.41 -32.23
C TYR A 790 -6.69 21.55 -31.97
N LEU A 791 -6.12 20.64 -31.20
CA LEU A 791 -4.66 20.65 -30.92
C LEU A 791 -3.83 20.31 -32.17
N ALA A 792 -4.25 19.34 -32.96
CA ALA A 792 -3.61 18.97 -34.22
C ALA A 792 -3.70 20.11 -35.26
N GLY A 793 -4.74 20.92 -35.20
CA GLY A 793 -4.92 22.13 -36.03
C GLY A 793 -4.03 23.32 -35.63
N GLN A 794 -3.34 23.27 -34.49
CA GLN A 794 -2.39 24.29 -34.06
C GLN A 794 -1.08 24.10 -34.84
N THR A 795 -0.99 24.65 -36.03
CA THR A 795 0.19 24.55 -36.91
C THR A 795 0.98 25.88 -36.92
N ILE A 796 2.27 25.81 -37.15
CA ILE A 796 3.12 26.97 -37.42
C ILE A 796 3.00 27.23 -38.92
N GLU A 797 2.50 28.42 -39.33
CA GLU A 797 2.56 28.89 -40.69
C GLU A 797 3.99 29.14 -41.17
#